data_6bbd9d005ebc4c9e82c7e549cc87ba90
#
_entry.id   6bbd9d005ebc4c9e82c7e549cc87ba90
#
_cell.length_a   1.000
_cell.length_b   1.000
_cell.length_c   1.000
_cell.angle_alpha   90.00
_cell.angle_beta   90.00
_cell.angle_gamma   90.00
#
_symmetry.space_group_name_H-M   'P 1'
#
loop_
_entity.id
_entity.type
_entity.pdbx_description
1 polymer ?
#
loop_
_entity_poly.entity_id
_entity_poly.type
_entity_poly.pdbx_seq_one_letter_code
_entity_poly.pdbx_strand_id
1 'polypeptide(L)'
;MRQGFHHCYRNQPLDEEPWWAISGEQFHVFKELVDLNLSHNYFSGKLPIGIFNLSNLRSLDISRNNFSGHFPVGISVLENLVVLDAFSNSFSGSLPVDLPELEHLKFLNLAGSYFNGSIPSEYGSFKSLEFIHLAGNFLTGNIPPELGKLKTVTHMEIGYNNYHGRLPWELGNMSSLQYLDIAGGYLSGSIPKQLGNLTKLESLFLFRNQFSGFLPDELSQISSLVSLDLSDNHISGPIPESFSKFKNLKLLSLMYNEMSGSVPMSIAELPSLETLFIWNNQFSGPLPSHLGSNRKLKWVDVSTNKFVGDIPVDICLGGVLFKLILFSNKFSGGVSPSLSNCSSLVRLRLEDNSFSGDISLKFSRLPRISYVDLSRNKFSGGIPLDMSKGFDLQYVNISHNPELGGVVPTEIWTLPLLQNFSASDCGIRGSLPKFHLCKSISTIELSDNNLSGDVPESVVSCQALVRMDLSFNNLSGRIPEELARLPSISIIDLSHNGFNGSIPDKFRDLSSLLLLNVSSNDISGSIPENDVFRLMGRSAFAGNPKLCGAPLRPCSGSLAMLGSKGTGKLILVLILCAGLAIITTISIAWIFVFRRRSKGKWKMVSFSGLPPFTANDILRSFDATESKEAILPLSASIFKAVLPTGITVSIKKIDWEAKRMRTMSDFITRLGSTRHENLVRLLGFCYNKQMVYLLYDYFPNGNLAEKIAIKREWPTKLNLVIAIARGLHFLHHDCYPAIPHGDLRSSNVIFDENMEPHLAEFGLRFLQQINEGIC
;
A
#
# COMPACT_ATOMS: atom_id res chain seq x y z
N MET A 1 -42.94 -16.65 -7.08
CA MET A 1 -42.85 -16.78 -5.60
C MET A 1 -42.28 -15.58 -4.85
N ARG A 2 -41.83 -14.50 -5.49
CA ARG A 2 -41.33 -13.29 -4.80
C ARG A 2 -42.39 -12.45 -4.04
N GLN A 3 -43.66 -12.64 -4.27
CA GLN A 3 -44.74 -11.79 -3.65
C GLN A 3 -45.45 -12.43 -2.44
N GLY A 4 -45.22 -13.69 -2.12
CA GLY A 4 -45.95 -14.40 -1.07
C GLY A 4 -45.40 -14.28 0.35
N PHE A 5 -44.12 -13.98 0.49
CA PHE A 5 -43.45 -14.00 1.82
C PHE A 5 -43.45 -12.63 2.55
N HIS A 6 -43.83 -11.56 1.89
CA HIS A 6 -43.79 -10.20 2.49
C HIS A 6 -44.95 -9.81 3.40
N HIS A 7 -45.98 -10.63 3.57
CA HIS A 7 -47.21 -10.18 4.26
C HIS A 7 -47.54 -10.86 5.59
N CYS A 8 -46.76 -11.77 6.10
CA CYS A 8 -47.18 -12.56 7.30
C CYS A 8 -46.61 -12.11 8.65
N TYR A 9 -45.74 -11.13 8.75
CA TYR A 9 -45.11 -10.81 10.06
C TYR A 9 -45.04 -9.30 10.34
N ARG A 10 -46.18 -8.73 10.77
CA ARG A 10 -46.21 -7.31 11.20
C ARG A 10 -46.47 -7.08 12.68
N ASN A 11 -46.67 -8.07 13.53
CA ASN A 11 -46.93 -7.87 14.96
C ASN A 11 -46.41 -9.04 15.80
N GLN A 12 -45.14 -8.98 16.26
CA GLN A 12 -44.69 -9.75 17.42
C GLN A 12 -43.66 -8.99 18.26
N PRO A 13 -43.62 -9.22 19.60
CA PRO A 13 -42.77 -8.48 20.54
C PRO A 13 -41.29 -8.85 20.47
N LEU A 14 -40.43 -7.96 20.99
CA LEU A 14 -38.97 -7.88 20.83
C LEU A 14 -38.11 -8.97 21.50
N ASP A 15 -38.67 -10.08 21.98
CA ASP A 15 -37.96 -11.13 22.74
C ASP A 15 -37.96 -12.53 22.08
N GLU A 16 -38.47 -12.68 20.86
CA GLU A 16 -38.44 -13.95 20.12
C GLU A 16 -37.51 -13.86 18.90
N GLU A 17 -37.01 -15.02 18.44
CA GLU A 17 -36.00 -15.21 17.37
C GLU A 17 -36.06 -14.13 16.24
N PRO A 18 -34.94 -13.63 15.75
CA PRO A 18 -34.94 -12.54 14.80
C PRO A 18 -35.81 -12.90 13.58
N TRP A 19 -36.71 -11.99 13.17
CA TRP A 19 -37.74 -12.14 12.10
C TRP A 19 -37.15 -12.53 10.71
N TRP A 20 -35.85 -12.70 10.57
CA TRP A 20 -35.15 -13.22 9.42
C TRP A 20 -34.67 -14.70 9.59
N ALA A 21 -35.06 -15.39 10.65
CA ALA A 21 -34.84 -16.82 10.77
C ALA A 21 -35.90 -17.59 9.97
N ILE A 22 -35.49 -18.64 9.24
CA ILE A 22 -36.43 -19.49 8.51
C ILE A 22 -36.86 -20.63 9.43
N SER A 23 -38.16 -20.77 9.66
CA SER A 23 -38.72 -21.94 10.34
C SER A 23 -38.68 -23.17 9.43
N GLY A 24 -38.11 -24.27 9.90
CA GLY A 24 -38.04 -25.52 9.16
C GLY A 24 -39.38 -26.29 9.04
N GLU A 25 -40.38 -25.92 9.80
CA GLU A 25 -41.60 -26.73 9.95
C GLU A 25 -42.48 -26.77 8.69
N GLN A 26 -42.42 -25.76 7.82
CA GLN A 26 -43.28 -25.62 6.65
C GLN A 26 -42.73 -26.24 5.35
N PHE A 27 -41.49 -26.69 5.30
CA PHE A 27 -40.90 -27.21 4.06
C PHE A 27 -41.56 -28.50 3.58
N HIS A 28 -42.15 -29.32 4.47
CA HIS A 28 -42.89 -30.52 4.10
C HIS A 28 -44.09 -30.29 3.16
N VAL A 29 -44.59 -29.05 3.07
CA VAL A 29 -45.69 -28.66 2.16
C VAL A 29 -45.22 -28.55 0.71
N PHE A 30 -43.93 -28.31 0.47
CA PHE A 30 -43.34 -28.00 -0.85
C PHE A 30 -42.62 -29.22 -1.46
N LYS A 31 -43.16 -30.42 -1.32
CA LYS A 31 -42.52 -31.68 -1.79
C LYS A 31 -42.15 -31.68 -3.28
N GLU A 32 -42.90 -30.97 -4.10
CA GLU A 32 -42.66 -30.85 -5.55
C GLU A 32 -41.64 -29.76 -5.93
N LEU A 33 -41.02 -29.09 -4.94
CA LEU A 33 -40.07 -28.02 -5.20
C LEU A 33 -38.78 -28.60 -5.78
N VAL A 34 -38.37 -28.07 -6.96
CA VAL A 34 -37.16 -28.49 -7.69
C VAL A 34 -36.03 -27.51 -7.44
N ASP A 35 -36.34 -26.22 -7.37
CA ASP A 35 -35.36 -25.15 -7.20
C ASP A 35 -35.73 -24.26 -6.02
N LEU A 36 -34.81 -24.15 -5.06
CA LEU A 36 -34.93 -23.23 -3.92
C LEU A 36 -33.78 -22.23 -3.94
N ASN A 37 -34.14 -20.98 -4.25
CA ASN A 37 -33.18 -19.87 -4.22
C ASN A 37 -33.56 -18.88 -3.12
N LEU A 38 -32.71 -18.79 -2.09
CA LEU A 38 -32.81 -17.85 -0.97
C LEU A 38 -31.66 -16.86 -0.98
N SER A 39 -30.85 -16.82 -2.03
CA SER A 39 -29.61 -16.03 -2.09
C SER A 39 -29.83 -14.54 -1.97
N HIS A 40 -28.78 -13.81 -1.57
CA HIS A 40 -28.77 -12.34 -1.43
C HIS A 40 -29.87 -11.81 -0.49
N ASN A 41 -30.03 -12.47 0.66
CA ASN A 41 -30.92 -12.05 1.72
C ASN A 41 -30.16 -11.85 3.04
N TYR A 42 -30.89 -11.64 4.12
CA TYR A 42 -30.32 -11.47 5.48
C TYR A 42 -30.71 -12.62 6.41
N PHE A 43 -31.00 -13.79 5.87
CA PHE A 43 -31.31 -14.95 6.68
C PHE A 43 -30.17 -15.30 7.62
N SER A 44 -30.48 -15.58 8.88
CA SER A 44 -29.49 -15.83 9.93
C SER A 44 -29.91 -17.03 10.79
N GLY A 45 -29.02 -17.41 11.71
CA GLY A 45 -29.22 -18.61 12.52
C GLY A 45 -28.81 -19.89 11.77
N LYS A 46 -29.27 -21.01 12.27
CA LYS A 46 -28.95 -22.32 11.66
C LYS A 46 -29.78 -22.57 10.40
N LEU A 47 -29.21 -23.24 9.41
CA LEU A 47 -29.97 -23.73 8.28
C LEU A 47 -30.98 -24.79 8.77
N PRO A 48 -32.30 -24.61 8.51
CA PRO A 48 -33.31 -25.54 9.02
C PRO A 48 -33.20 -26.91 8.39
N ILE A 49 -33.14 -27.97 9.21
CA ILE A 49 -33.11 -29.37 8.75
C ILE A 49 -34.35 -29.72 7.89
N GLY A 50 -35.47 -29.03 8.09
CA GLY A 50 -36.69 -29.21 7.30
C GLY A 50 -36.50 -29.02 5.79
N ILE A 51 -35.46 -28.34 5.33
CA ILE A 51 -35.10 -28.26 3.90
C ILE A 51 -34.85 -29.67 3.32
N PHE A 52 -34.34 -30.59 4.11
CA PHE A 52 -34.07 -31.97 3.67
C PHE A 52 -35.32 -32.79 3.38
N ASN A 53 -36.52 -32.29 3.73
CA ASN A 53 -37.79 -32.92 3.33
C ASN A 53 -38.17 -32.62 1.86
N LEU A 54 -37.39 -31.77 1.15
CA LEU A 54 -37.62 -31.44 -0.25
C LEU A 54 -36.94 -32.45 -1.19
N SER A 55 -37.45 -33.70 -1.20
CA SER A 55 -36.81 -34.83 -1.89
C SER A 55 -36.65 -34.66 -3.42
N ASN A 56 -37.43 -33.76 -4.04
CA ASN A 56 -37.32 -33.45 -5.46
C ASN A 56 -36.34 -32.29 -5.79
N LEU A 57 -35.68 -31.76 -4.76
CA LEU A 57 -34.82 -30.61 -4.93
C LEU A 57 -33.58 -30.93 -5.79
N ARG A 58 -33.39 -30.14 -6.84
CA ARG A 58 -32.21 -30.22 -7.74
C ARG A 58 -31.26 -29.06 -7.55
N SER A 59 -31.74 -27.90 -7.10
CA SER A 59 -30.93 -26.71 -6.88
C SER A 59 -31.26 -26.10 -5.52
N LEU A 60 -30.24 -25.92 -4.69
CA LEU A 60 -30.31 -25.21 -3.41
C LEU A 60 -29.26 -24.08 -3.43
N ASP A 61 -29.76 -22.85 -3.56
CA ASP A 61 -28.94 -21.63 -3.46
C ASP A 61 -29.34 -20.84 -2.22
N ILE A 62 -28.47 -20.89 -1.21
CA ILE A 62 -28.57 -20.14 0.05
C ILE A 62 -27.43 -19.12 0.18
N SER A 63 -26.74 -18.82 -0.90
CA SER A 63 -25.57 -17.98 -0.91
C SER A 63 -25.85 -16.54 -0.47
N ARG A 64 -24.81 -15.84 0.02
CA ARG A 64 -24.87 -14.44 0.45
C ARG A 64 -25.99 -14.15 1.45
N ASN A 65 -25.94 -14.88 2.54
CA ASN A 65 -26.77 -14.73 3.71
C ASN A 65 -25.91 -14.69 4.98
N ASN A 66 -26.53 -14.84 6.15
CA ASN A 66 -25.84 -14.91 7.43
C ASN A 66 -26.18 -16.21 8.18
N PHE A 67 -26.43 -17.33 7.44
CA PHE A 67 -26.62 -18.63 8.07
C PHE A 67 -25.35 -19.01 8.84
N SER A 68 -25.50 -19.59 10.04
CA SER A 68 -24.41 -19.82 10.97
C SER A 68 -24.52 -21.18 11.67
N GLY A 69 -23.49 -21.51 12.46
CA GLY A 69 -23.36 -22.80 13.11
C GLY A 69 -22.85 -23.88 12.15
N HIS A 70 -22.98 -25.14 12.55
CA HIS A 70 -22.57 -26.25 11.69
C HIS A 70 -23.53 -26.41 10.51
N PHE A 71 -22.98 -26.73 9.34
CA PHE A 71 -23.81 -27.15 8.22
C PHE A 71 -24.52 -28.46 8.63
N PRO A 72 -25.86 -28.57 8.44
CA PRO A 72 -26.57 -29.72 8.97
C PRO A 72 -26.16 -31.03 8.30
N VAL A 73 -26.02 -32.11 9.09
CA VAL A 73 -25.73 -33.46 8.60
C VAL A 73 -26.97 -34.08 7.98
N GLY A 74 -26.79 -34.98 7.02
CA GLY A 74 -27.88 -35.69 6.34
C GLY A 74 -28.37 -35.00 5.07
N ILE A 75 -27.58 -34.09 4.49
CA ILE A 75 -27.90 -33.49 3.20
C ILE A 75 -27.97 -34.55 2.07
N SER A 76 -27.32 -35.69 2.24
CA SER A 76 -27.33 -36.82 1.29
C SER A 76 -28.73 -37.37 1.00
N VAL A 77 -29.75 -37.08 1.85
CA VAL A 77 -31.16 -37.46 1.56
C VAL A 77 -31.75 -36.71 0.36
N LEU A 78 -31.12 -35.62 -0.08
CA LEU A 78 -31.49 -34.85 -1.28
C LEU A 78 -30.91 -35.53 -2.52
N GLU A 79 -31.20 -36.77 -2.77
CA GLU A 79 -30.57 -37.62 -3.81
C GLU A 79 -30.57 -37.02 -5.20
N ASN A 80 -31.56 -36.10 -5.52
CA ASN A 80 -31.68 -35.43 -6.81
C ASN A 80 -30.88 -34.16 -6.92
N LEU A 81 -30.12 -33.72 -5.87
CA LEU A 81 -29.45 -32.45 -5.83
C LEU A 81 -28.30 -32.41 -6.84
N VAL A 82 -28.32 -31.38 -7.70
CA VAL A 82 -27.31 -31.09 -8.74
C VAL A 82 -26.47 -29.88 -8.38
N VAL A 83 -27.09 -28.87 -7.73
CA VAL A 83 -26.44 -27.60 -7.36
C VAL A 83 -26.62 -27.36 -5.87
N LEU A 84 -25.50 -27.16 -5.18
CA LEU A 84 -25.44 -26.65 -3.81
C LEU A 84 -24.57 -25.39 -3.76
N ASP A 85 -25.20 -24.25 -3.58
CA ASP A 85 -24.52 -22.97 -3.38
C ASP A 85 -24.82 -22.39 -1.99
N ALA A 86 -23.82 -22.41 -1.13
CA ALA A 86 -23.85 -21.80 0.21
C ALA A 86 -22.79 -20.71 0.38
N PHE A 87 -22.31 -20.14 -0.72
CA PHE A 87 -21.28 -19.12 -0.77
C PHE A 87 -21.58 -17.93 0.16
N SER A 88 -20.55 -17.44 0.83
CA SER A 88 -20.63 -16.20 1.62
C SER A 88 -21.74 -16.26 2.68
N ASN A 89 -21.50 -17.10 3.67
CA ASN A 89 -22.32 -17.27 4.85
C ASN A 89 -21.44 -17.23 6.13
N SER A 90 -21.98 -17.67 7.25
CA SER A 90 -21.27 -17.76 8.53
C SER A 90 -21.22 -19.20 9.08
N PHE A 91 -21.27 -20.20 8.19
CA PHE A 91 -21.16 -21.61 8.59
C PHE A 91 -19.80 -21.89 9.24
N SER A 92 -19.77 -22.81 10.20
CA SER A 92 -18.57 -23.18 10.95
C SER A 92 -18.53 -24.68 11.20
N GLY A 93 -17.45 -25.17 11.80
CA GLY A 93 -17.24 -26.61 12.00
C GLY A 93 -16.66 -27.28 10.75
N SER A 94 -16.65 -28.62 10.73
CA SER A 94 -16.11 -29.40 9.61
C SER A 94 -17.01 -29.38 8.38
N LEU A 95 -16.42 -29.63 7.22
CA LEU A 95 -17.16 -29.86 5.98
C LEU A 95 -18.02 -31.14 6.13
N PRO A 96 -19.26 -31.16 5.56
CA PRO A 96 -20.12 -32.33 5.60
C PRO A 96 -19.51 -33.52 4.87
N VAL A 97 -19.33 -34.66 5.56
CA VAL A 97 -18.66 -35.86 5.01
C VAL A 97 -19.57 -36.64 4.08
N ASP A 98 -20.88 -36.46 4.18
CA ASP A 98 -21.92 -37.17 3.42
C ASP A 98 -22.24 -36.53 2.05
N LEU A 99 -21.67 -35.40 1.73
CA LEU A 99 -21.87 -34.72 0.42
C LEU A 99 -21.55 -35.64 -0.79
N PRO A 100 -20.52 -36.49 -0.78
CA PRO A 100 -20.23 -37.37 -1.92
C PRO A 100 -21.27 -38.44 -2.20
N GLU A 101 -22.20 -38.69 -1.27
CA GLU A 101 -23.34 -39.59 -1.47
C GLU A 101 -24.37 -39.02 -2.47
N LEU A 102 -24.31 -37.69 -2.72
CA LEU A 102 -25.11 -37.04 -3.75
C LEU A 102 -24.56 -37.32 -5.15
N GLU A 103 -25.00 -38.44 -5.72
CA GLU A 103 -24.47 -38.96 -7.00
C GLU A 103 -24.62 -38.00 -8.18
N HIS A 104 -25.64 -37.15 -8.12
CA HIS A 104 -25.96 -36.17 -9.18
C HIS A 104 -25.35 -34.78 -8.97
N LEU A 105 -24.65 -34.54 -7.83
CA LEU A 105 -24.10 -33.21 -7.52
C LEU A 105 -22.99 -32.84 -8.52
N LYS A 106 -23.20 -31.72 -9.23
CA LYS A 106 -22.27 -31.16 -10.21
C LYS A 106 -21.59 -29.90 -9.72
N PHE A 107 -22.29 -29.08 -8.95
CA PHE A 107 -21.83 -27.80 -8.46
C PHE A 107 -21.87 -27.75 -6.94
N LEU A 108 -20.72 -27.57 -6.32
CA LEU A 108 -20.55 -27.43 -4.88
C LEU A 108 -19.80 -26.15 -4.57
N ASN A 109 -20.45 -25.21 -3.87
CA ASN A 109 -19.85 -23.95 -3.42
C ASN A 109 -20.12 -23.74 -1.93
N LEU A 110 -19.07 -23.90 -1.11
CA LEU A 110 -19.06 -23.67 0.33
C LEU A 110 -18.05 -22.57 0.71
N ALA A 111 -17.65 -21.75 -0.23
CA ALA A 111 -16.61 -20.76 -0.03
C ALA A 111 -17.10 -19.54 0.79
N GLY A 112 -16.14 -18.81 1.38
CA GLY A 112 -16.44 -17.56 2.08
C GLY A 112 -17.26 -17.75 3.35
N SER A 113 -16.94 -18.77 4.14
CA SER A 113 -17.55 -19.05 5.45
C SER A 113 -16.45 -19.28 6.50
N TYR A 114 -16.75 -20.00 7.57
CA TYR A 114 -15.82 -20.28 8.67
C TYR A 114 -15.62 -21.80 8.86
N PHE A 115 -15.77 -22.60 7.82
CA PHE A 115 -15.49 -24.03 7.89
C PHE A 115 -14.05 -24.26 8.33
N ASN A 116 -13.84 -25.26 9.18
CA ASN A 116 -12.53 -25.63 9.72
C ASN A 116 -12.29 -27.15 9.63
N GLY A 117 -11.17 -27.64 10.18
CA GLY A 117 -10.77 -29.03 9.98
C GLY A 117 -10.19 -29.28 8.59
N SER A 118 -10.05 -30.52 8.18
CA SER A 118 -9.50 -30.91 6.88
C SER A 118 -10.58 -31.10 5.83
N ILE A 119 -10.20 -31.05 4.55
CA ILE A 119 -11.06 -31.57 3.47
C ILE A 119 -11.20 -33.10 3.71
N PRO A 120 -12.43 -33.63 3.76
CA PRO A 120 -12.62 -35.06 3.91
C PRO A 120 -12.03 -35.84 2.71
N SER A 121 -11.34 -36.94 2.97
CA SER A 121 -10.82 -37.83 1.91
C SER A 121 -11.94 -38.42 1.03
N GLU A 122 -13.13 -38.55 1.61
CA GLU A 122 -14.37 -38.99 0.97
C GLU A 122 -14.74 -38.09 -0.23
N TYR A 123 -14.33 -36.80 -0.22
CA TYR A 123 -14.60 -35.90 -1.36
C TYR A 123 -13.99 -36.41 -2.68
N GLY A 124 -12.96 -37.24 -2.63
CA GLY A 124 -12.44 -37.96 -3.80
C GLY A 124 -13.40 -38.96 -4.43
N SER A 125 -14.56 -39.26 -3.81
CA SER A 125 -15.56 -40.22 -4.30
C SER A 125 -16.77 -39.58 -5.00
N PHE A 126 -16.84 -38.23 -5.11
CA PHE A 126 -17.88 -37.60 -5.92
C PHE A 126 -17.92 -38.19 -7.34
N LYS A 127 -19.13 -38.60 -7.80
CA LYS A 127 -19.31 -39.23 -9.09
C LYS A 127 -19.45 -38.24 -10.26
N SER A 128 -20.20 -37.16 -10.04
CA SER A 128 -20.62 -36.26 -11.11
C SER A 128 -20.12 -34.82 -10.95
N LEU A 129 -19.30 -34.53 -9.92
CA LEU A 129 -18.88 -33.17 -9.58
C LEU A 129 -18.05 -32.53 -10.72
N GLU A 130 -18.46 -31.36 -11.17
CA GLU A 130 -17.81 -30.57 -12.22
C GLU A 130 -17.14 -29.30 -11.65
N PHE A 131 -17.72 -28.72 -10.59
CA PHE A 131 -17.28 -27.48 -9.96
C PHE A 131 -17.19 -27.64 -8.44
N ILE A 132 -16.04 -27.30 -7.84
CA ILE A 132 -15.83 -27.30 -6.39
C ILE A 132 -15.18 -25.98 -5.95
N HIS A 133 -15.82 -25.27 -5.04
CA HIS A 133 -15.32 -24.03 -4.47
C HIS A 133 -15.40 -24.06 -2.93
N LEU A 134 -14.24 -24.12 -2.29
CA LEU A 134 -14.07 -24.16 -0.83
C LEU A 134 -13.19 -23.01 -0.32
N ALA A 135 -12.84 -22.04 -1.18
CA ALA A 135 -11.90 -20.98 -0.85
C ALA A 135 -12.43 -20.04 0.25
N GLY A 136 -11.50 -19.37 0.94
CA GLY A 136 -11.85 -18.37 1.93
C GLY A 136 -12.56 -18.92 3.16
N ASN A 137 -12.06 -20.03 3.69
CA ASN A 137 -12.48 -20.66 4.94
C ASN A 137 -11.30 -20.77 5.93
N PHE A 138 -11.44 -21.54 6.98
CA PHE A 138 -10.38 -21.88 7.94
C PHE A 138 -9.96 -23.36 7.86
N LEU A 139 -10.09 -23.96 6.68
CA LEU A 139 -9.70 -25.36 6.49
C LEU A 139 -8.21 -25.54 6.72
N THR A 140 -7.84 -26.66 7.34
CA THR A 140 -6.47 -26.97 7.77
C THR A 140 -6.03 -28.35 7.28
N GLY A 141 -4.84 -28.78 7.65
CA GLY A 141 -4.34 -30.10 7.30
C GLY A 141 -3.78 -30.18 5.88
N ASN A 142 -3.49 -31.38 5.44
CA ASN A 142 -3.02 -31.64 4.09
C ASN A 142 -4.20 -31.72 3.11
N ILE A 143 -3.95 -31.36 1.87
CA ILE A 143 -4.90 -31.61 0.78
C ILE A 143 -4.95 -33.13 0.53
N PRO A 144 -6.13 -33.77 0.55
CA PRO A 144 -6.23 -35.21 0.36
C PRO A 144 -5.82 -35.66 -1.05
N PRO A 145 -4.92 -36.66 -1.21
CA PRO A 145 -4.54 -37.16 -2.51
C PRO A 145 -5.73 -37.84 -3.26
N GLU A 146 -6.76 -38.25 -2.53
CA GLU A 146 -8.00 -38.78 -3.07
C GLU A 146 -8.72 -37.85 -4.03
N LEU A 147 -8.55 -36.52 -3.88
CA LEU A 147 -9.10 -35.52 -4.83
C LEU A 147 -8.60 -35.77 -6.27
N GLY A 148 -7.44 -36.39 -6.46
CA GLY A 148 -6.94 -36.81 -7.77
C GLY A 148 -7.80 -37.82 -8.50
N LYS A 149 -8.81 -38.44 -7.84
CA LYS A 149 -9.78 -39.33 -8.45
C LYS A 149 -10.91 -38.62 -9.18
N LEU A 150 -11.09 -37.31 -8.94
CA LEU A 150 -12.17 -36.50 -9.51
C LEU A 150 -11.92 -36.20 -11.00
N LYS A 151 -12.35 -37.10 -11.88
CA LYS A 151 -12.11 -37.01 -13.32
C LYS A 151 -13.07 -36.07 -14.05
N THR A 152 -14.21 -35.74 -13.44
CA THR A 152 -15.25 -34.88 -14.00
C THR A 152 -15.06 -33.42 -13.67
N VAL A 153 -14.31 -33.08 -12.59
CA VAL A 153 -14.08 -31.73 -12.14
C VAL A 153 -13.29 -30.94 -13.17
N THR A 154 -13.88 -29.82 -13.60
CA THR A 154 -13.29 -28.85 -14.52
C THR A 154 -12.77 -27.63 -13.78
N HIS A 155 -13.38 -27.28 -12.64
CA HIS A 155 -13.04 -26.11 -11.85
C HIS A 155 -12.85 -26.48 -10.37
N MET A 156 -11.65 -26.23 -9.85
CA MET A 156 -11.31 -26.44 -8.44
C MET A 156 -10.71 -25.16 -7.87
N GLU A 157 -11.40 -24.55 -6.92
CA GLU A 157 -10.97 -23.36 -6.20
C GLU A 157 -11.06 -23.63 -4.69
N ILE A 158 -9.91 -23.93 -4.09
CA ILE A 158 -9.83 -24.31 -2.68
C ILE A 158 -8.86 -23.43 -1.89
N GLY A 159 -8.29 -22.38 -2.51
CA GLY A 159 -7.32 -21.47 -1.92
C GLY A 159 -7.84 -20.66 -0.73
N TYR A 160 -6.98 -19.77 -0.21
CA TYR A 160 -7.31 -18.91 0.94
C TYR A 160 -7.83 -19.65 2.15
N ASN A 161 -7.12 -20.72 2.50
CA ASN A 161 -7.33 -21.58 3.65
C ASN A 161 -6.01 -21.76 4.42
N ASN A 162 -5.99 -22.57 5.47
CA ASN A 162 -4.81 -22.81 6.29
C ASN A 162 -4.16 -24.18 6.00
N TYR A 163 -4.21 -24.63 4.75
CA TYR A 163 -3.56 -25.89 4.38
C TYR A 163 -2.05 -25.82 4.58
N HIS A 164 -1.47 -26.96 4.95
CA HIS A 164 -0.02 -27.13 5.09
C HIS A 164 0.45 -28.46 4.44
N GLY A 165 1.74 -28.72 4.47
CA GLY A 165 2.32 -29.91 3.85
C GLY A 165 2.57 -29.72 2.36
N ARG A 166 2.64 -30.81 1.62
CA ARG A 166 2.95 -30.80 0.18
C ARG A 166 1.69 -30.83 -0.66
N LEU A 167 1.77 -30.26 -1.85
CA LEU A 167 0.73 -30.43 -2.86
C LEU A 167 0.75 -31.89 -3.36
N PRO A 168 -0.38 -32.64 -3.29
CA PRO A 168 -0.43 -34.03 -3.74
C PRO A 168 -0.18 -34.13 -5.24
N TRP A 169 0.74 -35.00 -5.64
CA TRP A 169 1.02 -35.23 -7.05
C TRP A 169 -0.17 -35.89 -7.79
N GLU A 170 -1.06 -36.52 -7.05
CA GLU A 170 -2.28 -37.19 -7.55
C GLU A 170 -3.25 -36.21 -8.21
N LEU A 171 -3.19 -34.89 -7.84
CA LEU A 171 -3.98 -33.87 -8.52
C LEU A 171 -3.69 -33.82 -10.03
N GLY A 172 -2.47 -34.19 -10.44
CA GLY A 172 -2.11 -34.36 -11.85
C GLY A 172 -2.92 -35.44 -12.60
N ASN A 173 -3.75 -36.23 -11.91
CA ASN A 173 -4.64 -37.22 -12.51
C ASN A 173 -6.03 -36.64 -12.87
N MET A 174 -6.36 -35.41 -12.52
CA MET A 174 -7.67 -34.78 -12.78
C MET A 174 -7.81 -34.34 -14.23
N SER A 175 -8.00 -35.29 -15.14
CA SER A 175 -7.84 -35.12 -16.59
C SER A 175 -8.81 -34.12 -17.26
N SER A 176 -9.87 -33.70 -16.58
CA SER A 176 -10.81 -32.70 -17.10
C SER A 176 -10.58 -31.29 -16.55
N LEU A 177 -9.62 -31.13 -15.62
CA LEU A 177 -9.40 -29.87 -14.91
C LEU A 177 -8.94 -28.76 -15.87
N GLN A 178 -9.64 -27.62 -15.81
CA GLN A 178 -9.37 -26.40 -16.59
C GLN A 178 -8.91 -25.24 -15.70
N TYR A 179 -9.37 -25.20 -14.47
CA TYR A 179 -9.05 -24.14 -13.51
C TYR A 179 -8.65 -24.76 -12.18
N LEU A 180 -7.45 -24.40 -11.69
CA LEU A 180 -6.94 -24.82 -10.38
C LEU A 180 -6.44 -23.62 -9.60
N ASP A 181 -7.11 -23.28 -8.50
CA ASP A 181 -6.69 -22.25 -7.56
C ASP A 181 -6.52 -22.84 -6.16
N ILE A 182 -5.26 -22.84 -5.69
CA ILE A 182 -4.86 -23.23 -4.33
C ILE A 182 -3.97 -22.14 -3.74
N ALA A 183 -4.28 -20.90 -4.05
CA ALA A 183 -3.52 -19.75 -3.57
C ALA A 183 -3.80 -19.43 -2.09
N GLY A 184 -2.88 -18.74 -1.43
CA GLY A 184 -3.10 -18.19 -0.10
C GLY A 184 -3.19 -19.23 1.01
N GLY A 185 -2.14 -20.03 1.20
CA GLY A 185 -2.02 -21.04 2.25
C GLY A 185 -0.61 -21.19 2.80
N TYR A 186 -0.31 -22.33 3.39
CA TYR A 186 1.01 -22.68 3.91
C TYR A 186 1.57 -23.95 3.26
N LEU A 187 1.14 -24.26 2.04
CA LEU A 187 1.67 -25.40 1.28
C LEU A 187 3.13 -25.21 0.97
N SER A 188 3.92 -26.26 1.09
CA SER A 188 5.38 -26.21 1.00
C SER A 188 5.95 -27.34 0.13
N GLY A 189 7.27 -27.38 -0.03
CA GLY A 189 7.96 -28.33 -0.87
C GLY A 189 7.92 -27.94 -2.35
N SER A 190 8.30 -28.84 -3.24
CA SER A 190 8.35 -28.60 -4.67
C SER A 190 6.98 -28.73 -5.35
N ILE A 191 6.78 -27.99 -6.41
CA ILE A 191 5.61 -28.16 -7.29
C ILE A 191 5.71 -29.53 -7.97
N PRO A 192 4.68 -30.39 -7.87
CA PRO A 192 4.72 -31.72 -8.45
C PRO A 192 4.77 -31.67 -9.98
N LYS A 193 5.74 -32.36 -10.57
CA LYS A 193 5.87 -32.46 -12.04
C LYS A 193 4.66 -33.08 -12.72
N GLN A 194 3.91 -33.91 -12.01
CA GLN A 194 2.69 -34.56 -12.50
C GLN A 194 1.58 -33.57 -12.84
N LEU A 195 1.62 -32.33 -12.34
CA LEU A 195 0.68 -31.30 -12.81
C LEU A 195 0.79 -31.07 -14.33
N GLY A 196 1.94 -31.36 -14.94
CA GLY A 196 2.11 -31.36 -16.40
C GLY A 196 1.15 -32.28 -17.16
N ASN A 197 0.53 -33.28 -16.51
CA ASN A 197 -0.45 -34.16 -17.12
C ASN A 197 -1.82 -33.49 -17.34
N LEU A 198 -2.06 -32.32 -16.76
CA LEU A 198 -3.34 -31.61 -16.84
C LEU A 198 -3.45 -30.84 -18.18
N THR A 199 -3.51 -31.57 -19.28
CA THR A 199 -3.43 -31.01 -20.63
C THR A 199 -4.58 -30.09 -21.02
N LYS A 200 -5.66 -30.03 -20.23
CA LYS A 200 -6.82 -29.14 -20.41
C LYS A 200 -6.76 -27.89 -19.51
N LEU A 201 -5.77 -27.82 -18.61
CA LEU A 201 -5.69 -26.74 -17.60
C LEU A 201 -5.38 -25.41 -18.30
N GLU A 202 -6.26 -24.43 -18.08
CA GLU A 202 -6.13 -23.07 -18.62
C GLU A 202 -5.56 -22.10 -17.58
N SER A 203 -5.86 -22.33 -16.29
CA SER A 203 -5.40 -21.45 -15.21
C SER A 203 -4.85 -22.27 -14.05
N LEU A 204 -3.63 -21.93 -13.63
CA LEU A 204 -2.94 -22.50 -12.48
C LEU A 204 -2.51 -21.38 -11.54
N PHE A 205 -3.12 -21.33 -10.36
CA PHE A 205 -2.85 -20.35 -9.32
C PHE A 205 -2.40 -21.04 -8.03
N LEU A 206 -1.11 -20.89 -7.72
CA LEU A 206 -0.46 -21.43 -6.51
C LEU A 206 0.24 -20.32 -5.71
N PHE A 207 -0.10 -19.09 -5.97
CA PHE A 207 0.55 -17.93 -5.35
C PHE A 207 0.26 -17.83 -3.84
N ARG A 208 1.13 -17.09 -3.12
CA ARG A 208 1.01 -16.90 -1.66
C ARG A 208 0.99 -18.21 -0.88
N ASN A 209 2.01 -19.04 -1.11
CA ASN A 209 2.28 -20.28 -0.40
C ASN A 209 3.77 -20.33 0.03
N GLN A 210 4.29 -21.50 0.35
CA GLN A 210 5.69 -21.74 0.73
C GLN A 210 6.37 -22.73 -0.22
N PHE A 211 5.94 -22.79 -1.48
CA PHE A 211 6.55 -23.69 -2.47
C PHE A 211 8.01 -23.30 -2.69
N SER A 212 8.87 -24.31 -2.84
CA SER A 212 10.32 -24.15 -2.98
C SER A 212 10.89 -25.10 -4.02
N GLY A 213 12.18 -24.97 -4.30
CA GLY A 213 12.85 -25.75 -5.33
C GLY A 213 12.65 -25.17 -6.71
N PHE A 214 12.93 -25.95 -7.75
CA PHE A 214 12.90 -25.52 -9.14
C PHE A 214 11.54 -25.74 -9.79
N LEU A 215 11.25 -24.92 -10.80
CA LEU A 215 10.07 -25.15 -11.64
C LEU A 215 10.25 -26.41 -12.47
N PRO A 216 9.28 -27.36 -12.46
CA PRO A 216 9.40 -28.58 -13.26
C PRO A 216 9.20 -28.30 -14.75
N ASP A 217 10.07 -28.85 -15.57
CA ASP A 217 9.99 -28.77 -17.04
C ASP A 217 8.67 -29.34 -17.58
N GLU A 218 8.09 -30.31 -16.90
CA GLU A 218 6.86 -30.99 -17.26
C GLU A 218 5.64 -30.06 -17.27
N LEU A 219 5.67 -28.91 -16.53
CA LEU A 219 4.60 -27.90 -16.63
C LEU A 219 4.39 -27.45 -18.07
N SER A 220 5.45 -27.44 -18.88
CA SER A 220 5.37 -27.07 -20.31
C SER A 220 4.50 -28.01 -21.15
N GLN A 221 4.09 -29.15 -20.62
CA GLN A 221 3.18 -30.08 -21.31
C GLN A 221 1.71 -29.62 -21.25
N ILE A 222 1.39 -28.66 -20.37
CA ILE A 222 0.05 -28.06 -20.26
C ILE A 222 -0.16 -27.12 -21.46
N SER A 223 -0.48 -27.66 -22.62
CA SER A 223 -0.57 -26.90 -23.88
C SER A 223 -1.71 -25.89 -23.90
N SER A 224 -2.74 -26.07 -23.08
CA SER A 224 -3.90 -25.17 -22.94
C SER A 224 -3.66 -23.98 -22.04
N LEU A 225 -2.54 -23.94 -21.29
CA LEU A 225 -2.32 -22.96 -20.22
C LEU A 225 -2.35 -21.50 -20.73
N VAL A 226 -3.23 -20.71 -20.15
CA VAL A 226 -3.44 -19.29 -20.41
C VAL A 226 -2.86 -18.41 -19.29
N SER A 227 -3.04 -18.84 -18.05
CA SER A 227 -2.59 -18.09 -16.86
C SER A 227 -1.79 -19.00 -15.94
N LEU A 228 -0.56 -18.58 -15.64
CA LEU A 228 0.32 -19.20 -14.64
C LEU A 228 0.72 -18.15 -13.62
N ASP A 229 0.26 -18.31 -12.38
CA ASP A 229 0.67 -17.47 -11.27
C ASP A 229 1.22 -18.30 -10.10
N LEU A 230 2.53 -18.19 -9.89
CA LEU A 230 3.29 -18.84 -8.84
C LEU A 230 3.96 -17.81 -7.91
N SER A 231 3.45 -16.60 -7.91
CA SER A 231 4.03 -15.48 -7.16
C SER A 231 3.96 -15.70 -5.64
N ASP A 232 4.79 -14.95 -4.92
CA ASP A 232 4.83 -14.95 -3.46
C ASP A 232 5.02 -16.37 -2.88
N ASN A 233 6.18 -16.95 -3.21
CA ASN A 233 6.66 -18.27 -2.80
C ASN A 233 8.17 -18.25 -2.54
N HIS A 234 8.82 -19.39 -2.36
CA HIS A 234 10.27 -19.59 -2.23
C HIS A 234 10.87 -20.36 -3.41
N ILE A 235 10.26 -20.25 -4.59
CA ILE A 235 10.74 -20.93 -5.79
C ILE A 235 12.08 -20.37 -6.20
N SER A 236 13.01 -21.24 -6.55
CA SER A 236 14.39 -20.88 -6.88
C SER A 236 14.80 -21.40 -8.27
N GLY A 237 16.00 -21.06 -8.70
CA GLY A 237 16.54 -21.49 -10.00
C GLY A 237 16.01 -20.68 -11.18
N PRO A 238 16.31 -21.10 -12.42
CA PRO A 238 15.93 -20.38 -13.63
C PRO A 238 14.51 -20.67 -14.08
N ILE A 239 13.99 -19.84 -14.99
CA ILE A 239 12.81 -20.19 -15.79
C ILE A 239 13.21 -21.31 -16.77
N PRO A 240 12.47 -22.43 -16.85
CA PRO A 240 12.78 -23.50 -17.76
C PRO A 240 12.71 -23.08 -19.24
N GLU A 241 13.69 -23.45 -20.05
CA GLU A 241 13.66 -23.27 -21.52
C GLU A 241 12.44 -23.93 -22.16
N SER A 242 11.96 -25.03 -21.56
CA SER A 242 10.77 -25.76 -22.01
C SER A 242 9.49 -24.92 -22.00
N PHE A 243 9.45 -23.78 -21.26
CA PHE A 243 8.29 -22.89 -21.24
C PHE A 243 7.99 -22.23 -22.60
N SER A 244 8.94 -22.29 -23.54
CA SER A 244 8.72 -21.96 -24.98
C SER A 244 7.55 -22.73 -25.63
N LYS A 245 7.15 -23.86 -25.05
CA LYS A 245 6.03 -24.69 -25.52
C LYS A 245 4.67 -24.10 -25.23
N PHE A 246 4.54 -23.14 -24.34
CA PHE A 246 3.28 -22.50 -23.99
C PHE A 246 2.76 -21.63 -25.14
N LYS A 247 1.83 -22.14 -25.96
CA LYS A 247 1.28 -21.39 -27.12
C LYS A 247 0.17 -20.41 -26.75
N ASN A 248 -0.55 -20.69 -25.65
CA ASN A 248 -1.72 -19.94 -25.22
C ASN A 248 -1.46 -19.00 -24.04
N LEU A 249 -0.27 -19.07 -23.43
CA LEU A 249 0.06 -18.34 -22.21
C LEU A 249 -0.01 -16.82 -22.43
N LYS A 250 -0.89 -16.17 -21.66
CA LYS A 250 -1.09 -14.73 -21.63
C LYS A 250 -0.48 -14.08 -20.40
N LEU A 251 -0.60 -14.74 -19.24
CA LEU A 251 -0.07 -14.29 -17.98
C LEU A 251 1.02 -15.25 -17.48
N LEU A 252 2.23 -14.73 -17.29
CA LEU A 252 3.29 -15.39 -16.54
C LEU A 252 3.65 -14.53 -15.34
N SER A 253 3.30 -15.00 -14.14
CA SER A 253 3.58 -14.34 -12.86
C SER A 253 4.42 -15.24 -11.96
N LEU A 254 5.67 -14.80 -11.74
CA LEU A 254 6.68 -15.46 -10.90
C LEU A 254 7.25 -14.49 -9.86
N MET A 255 6.61 -13.36 -9.68
CA MET A 255 7.08 -12.30 -8.78
C MET A 255 7.15 -12.75 -7.32
N TYR A 256 7.99 -12.07 -6.50
CA TYR A 256 8.21 -12.44 -5.10
C TYR A 256 8.61 -13.91 -4.92
N ASN A 257 9.76 -14.26 -5.50
CA ASN A 257 10.39 -15.58 -5.36
C ASN A 257 11.91 -15.43 -5.17
N GLU A 258 12.63 -16.54 -5.14
CA GLU A 258 14.09 -16.60 -5.06
C GLU A 258 14.73 -17.02 -6.40
N MET A 259 13.98 -16.84 -7.51
CA MET A 259 14.41 -17.28 -8.82
C MET A 259 15.61 -16.49 -9.33
N SER A 260 16.47 -17.13 -10.11
CA SER A 260 17.75 -16.59 -10.57
C SER A 260 18.09 -17.04 -11.99
N GLY A 261 19.22 -16.61 -12.50
CA GLY A 261 19.61 -16.88 -13.88
C GLY A 261 19.08 -15.84 -14.85
N SER A 262 19.21 -16.08 -16.14
CA SER A 262 18.67 -15.23 -17.20
C SER A 262 17.26 -15.64 -17.58
N VAL A 263 16.48 -14.69 -18.06
CA VAL A 263 15.20 -15.00 -18.70
C VAL A 263 15.49 -15.64 -20.06
N PRO A 264 14.97 -16.86 -20.34
CA PRO A 264 15.19 -17.54 -21.61
C PRO A 264 14.75 -16.70 -22.82
N MET A 265 15.54 -16.72 -23.88
CA MET A 265 15.17 -16.02 -25.14
C MET A 265 13.81 -16.49 -25.68
N SER A 266 13.48 -17.74 -25.47
CA SER A 266 12.23 -18.37 -25.86
C SER A 266 10.97 -17.77 -25.21
N ILE A 267 11.10 -17.06 -24.09
CA ILE A 267 9.97 -16.32 -23.48
C ILE A 267 9.51 -15.17 -24.39
N ALA A 268 10.42 -14.54 -25.13
CA ALA A 268 10.05 -13.52 -26.13
C ALA A 268 9.29 -14.09 -27.34
N GLU A 269 9.42 -15.38 -27.59
CA GLU A 269 8.76 -16.10 -28.70
C GLU A 269 7.33 -16.58 -28.37
N LEU A 270 6.87 -16.39 -27.11
CA LEU A 270 5.54 -16.79 -26.68
C LEU A 270 4.46 -15.99 -27.46
N PRO A 271 3.65 -16.66 -28.32
CA PRO A 271 2.83 -15.96 -29.31
C PRO A 271 1.63 -15.24 -28.67
N SER A 272 1.29 -15.54 -27.43
CA SER A 272 0.11 -15.03 -26.75
C SER A 272 0.42 -14.23 -25.48
N LEU A 273 1.70 -14.07 -25.11
CA LEU A 273 2.09 -13.40 -23.88
C LEU A 273 1.65 -11.93 -23.87
N GLU A 274 0.83 -11.59 -22.88
CA GLU A 274 0.31 -10.24 -22.66
C GLU A 274 0.92 -9.59 -21.42
N THR A 275 1.21 -10.40 -20.39
CA THR A 275 1.66 -9.93 -19.07
C THR A 275 2.82 -10.77 -18.56
N LEU A 276 3.92 -10.10 -18.21
CA LEU A 276 5.11 -10.71 -17.63
C LEU A 276 5.43 -10.05 -16.29
N PHE A 277 5.25 -10.78 -15.19
CA PHE A 277 5.55 -10.35 -13.82
C PHE A 277 6.62 -11.26 -13.23
N ILE A 278 7.85 -10.77 -13.16
CA ILE A 278 8.99 -11.50 -12.58
C ILE A 278 9.79 -10.64 -11.57
N TRP A 279 9.17 -9.56 -11.11
CA TRP A 279 9.81 -8.64 -10.19
C TRP A 279 10.02 -9.23 -8.79
N ASN A 280 10.91 -8.60 -8.02
CA ASN A 280 11.36 -9.06 -6.70
C ASN A 280 11.85 -10.53 -6.74
N ASN A 281 12.92 -10.73 -7.51
CA ASN A 281 13.65 -11.99 -7.67
C ASN A 281 15.17 -11.72 -7.73
N GLN A 282 15.94 -12.68 -8.20
CA GLN A 282 17.38 -12.56 -8.40
C GLN A 282 17.79 -12.77 -9.87
N PHE A 283 16.86 -12.55 -10.81
CA PHE A 283 17.17 -12.67 -12.24
C PHE A 283 18.27 -11.71 -12.66
N SER A 284 19.08 -12.13 -13.61
CA SER A 284 20.25 -11.40 -14.08
C SER A 284 20.43 -11.55 -15.61
N GLY A 285 21.45 -10.93 -16.17
CA GLY A 285 21.62 -10.90 -17.62
C GLY A 285 20.69 -9.91 -18.30
N PRO A 286 20.68 -9.81 -19.64
CA PRO A 286 19.79 -8.95 -20.40
C PRO A 286 18.39 -9.54 -20.48
N LEU A 287 17.39 -8.70 -20.72
CA LEU A 287 16.08 -9.16 -21.16
C LEU A 287 16.19 -9.72 -22.59
N PRO A 288 15.33 -10.68 -22.98
CA PRO A 288 15.30 -11.19 -24.35
C PRO A 288 15.12 -10.06 -25.37
N SER A 289 16.02 -9.97 -26.34
CA SER A 289 16.12 -8.83 -27.29
C SER A 289 14.84 -8.60 -28.09
N HIS A 290 14.07 -9.67 -28.38
CA HIS A 290 12.84 -9.64 -29.15
C HIS A 290 11.57 -9.66 -28.27
N LEU A 291 11.70 -9.38 -26.96
CA LEU A 291 10.54 -9.28 -26.07
C LEU A 291 9.58 -8.19 -26.59
N GLY A 292 8.33 -8.57 -26.87
CA GLY A 292 7.30 -7.72 -27.48
C GLY A 292 7.08 -7.98 -28.98
N SER A 293 7.89 -8.83 -29.63
CA SER A 293 7.75 -9.20 -31.05
C SER A 293 6.40 -9.84 -31.38
N ASN A 294 5.74 -10.47 -30.40
CA ASN A 294 4.39 -11.03 -30.52
C ASN A 294 3.29 -9.96 -30.68
N ARG A 295 3.59 -8.68 -30.49
CA ARG A 295 2.69 -7.52 -30.60
C ARG A 295 1.50 -7.50 -29.65
N LYS A 296 1.50 -8.36 -28.61
CA LYS A 296 0.40 -8.49 -27.63
C LYS A 296 0.79 -8.04 -26.24
N LEU A 297 2.07 -7.77 -26.01
CA LEU A 297 2.59 -7.44 -24.70
C LEU A 297 1.98 -6.13 -24.17
N LYS A 298 1.32 -6.22 -23.02
CA LYS A 298 0.55 -5.13 -22.39
C LYS A 298 1.19 -4.60 -21.11
N TRP A 299 1.72 -5.50 -20.28
CA TRP A 299 2.29 -5.14 -18.99
C TRP A 299 3.54 -5.96 -18.74
N VAL A 300 4.64 -5.24 -18.49
CA VAL A 300 5.93 -5.82 -18.11
C VAL A 300 6.37 -5.20 -16.80
N ASP A 301 6.60 -6.05 -15.80
CA ASP A 301 7.23 -5.66 -14.55
C ASP A 301 8.34 -6.66 -14.21
N VAL A 302 9.57 -6.17 -14.28
CA VAL A 302 10.78 -6.93 -13.96
C VAL A 302 11.61 -6.21 -12.88
N SER A 303 10.98 -5.29 -12.16
CA SER A 303 11.64 -4.46 -11.16
C SER A 303 12.28 -5.29 -10.02
N THR A 304 13.19 -4.67 -9.31
CA THR A 304 13.86 -5.30 -8.15
C THR A 304 14.46 -6.66 -8.49
N ASN A 305 15.43 -6.62 -9.41
CA ASN A 305 16.20 -7.77 -9.88
C ASN A 305 17.67 -7.35 -10.11
N LYS A 306 18.43 -8.10 -10.90
CA LYS A 306 19.82 -7.83 -11.26
C LYS A 306 20.00 -7.74 -12.79
N PHE A 307 18.95 -7.36 -13.54
CA PHE A 307 19.00 -7.24 -14.99
C PHE A 307 20.00 -6.18 -15.44
N VAL A 308 20.64 -6.44 -16.58
CA VAL A 308 21.63 -5.55 -17.22
C VAL A 308 21.29 -5.32 -18.70
N GLY A 309 22.03 -4.44 -19.37
CA GLY A 309 21.85 -4.17 -20.79
C GLY A 309 20.69 -3.23 -21.10
N ASP A 310 20.25 -3.23 -22.33
CA ASP A 310 19.30 -2.26 -22.89
C ASP A 310 17.84 -2.72 -22.77
N ILE A 311 16.91 -1.77 -22.93
CA ILE A 311 15.49 -2.08 -23.12
C ILE A 311 15.32 -2.74 -24.50
N PRO A 312 14.65 -3.90 -24.61
CA PRO A 312 14.42 -4.58 -25.89
C PRO A 312 13.76 -3.67 -26.94
N VAL A 313 14.30 -3.64 -28.14
CA VAL A 313 13.82 -2.72 -29.21
C VAL A 313 12.38 -3.00 -29.64
N ASP A 314 11.96 -4.27 -29.55
CA ASP A 314 10.63 -4.75 -29.96
C ASP A 314 9.56 -4.58 -28.88
N ILE A 315 9.91 -4.07 -27.67
CA ILE A 315 9.02 -4.02 -26.51
C ILE A 315 7.67 -3.35 -26.79
N CYS A 316 7.67 -2.40 -27.75
CA CYS A 316 6.51 -1.61 -28.15
C CYS A 316 5.99 -1.92 -29.56
N LEU A 317 6.41 -3.02 -30.17
CA LEU A 317 6.11 -3.31 -31.57
C LEU A 317 4.59 -3.44 -31.84
N GLY A 318 3.80 -3.83 -30.84
CA GLY A 318 2.33 -3.90 -30.93
C GLY A 318 1.60 -2.60 -30.64
N GLY A 319 2.26 -1.60 -30.05
CA GLY A 319 1.65 -0.34 -29.60
C GLY A 319 0.67 -0.47 -28.45
N VAL A 320 0.48 -1.66 -27.85
CA VAL A 320 -0.52 -1.97 -26.82
C VAL A 320 0.05 -2.00 -25.40
N LEU A 321 1.35 -1.84 -25.23
CA LEU A 321 2.01 -1.82 -23.92
C LEU A 321 1.54 -0.58 -23.15
N PHE A 322 0.92 -0.79 -21.96
CA PHE A 322 0.43 0.32 -21.14
C PHE A 322 1.23 0.53 -19.86
N LYS A 323 1.98 -0.48 -19.38
CA LYS A 323 2.91 -0.33 -18.25
C LYS A 323 4.24 -1.01 -18.54
N LEU A 324 5.33 -0.27 -18.37
CA LEU A 324 6.70 -0.77 -18.40
C LEU A 324 7.40 -0.36 -17.10
N ILE A 325 7.75 -1.36 -16.29
CA ILE A 325 8.28 -1.16 -14.94
C ILE A 325 9.60 -1.95 -14.80
N LEU A 326 10.72 -1.24 -14.77
CA LEU A 326 12.08 -1.80 -14.78
C LEU A 326 12.93 -1.33 -13.59
N PHE A 327 12.36 -0.62 -12.62
CA PHE A 327 13.11 0.04 -11.56
C PHE A 327 13.93 -0.92 -10.68
N SER A 328 14.94 -0.39 -9.99
CA SER A 328 15.82 -1.15 -9.09
C SER A 328 16.43 -2.38 -9.76
N ASN A 329 17.22 -2.11 -10.81
CA ASN A 329 17.99 -3.08 -11.57
C ASN A 329 19.39 -2.50 -11.90
N LYS A 330 20.05 -3.06 -12.91
CA LYS A 330 21.33 -2.59 -13.45
C LYS A 330 21.24 -2.34 -14.96
N PHE A 331 20.06 -2.01 -15.48
CA PHE A 331 19.92 -1.64 -16.89
C PHE A 331 20.81 -0.46 -17.23
N SER A 332 21.29 -0.41 -18.47
CA SER A 332 22.24 0.58 -18.96
C SER A 332 21.85 1.01 -20.38
N GLY A 333 22.70 1.83 -21.01
CA GLY A 333 22.41 2.35 -22.34
C GLY A 333 21.36 3.46 -22.32
N GLY A 334 20.87 3.83 -23.51
CA GLY A 334 19.90 4.89 -23.68
C GLY A 334 18.44 4.38 -23.65
N VAL A 335 17.51 5.30 -23.41
CA VAL A 335 16.08 5.00 -23.63
C VAL A 335 15.83 4.90 -25.11
N SER A 336 15.43 3.70 -25.57
CA SER A 336 15.17 3.47 -27.00
C SER A 336 14.08 4.40 -27.54
N PRO A 337 14.30 5.10 -28.66
CA PRO A 337 13.27 5.89 -29.33
C PRO A 337 12.03 5.07 -29.71
N SER A 338 12.14 3.73 -29.82
CA SER A 338 11.02 2.83 -30.10
C SER A 338 9.93 2.87 -29.01
N LEU A 339 10.28 3.22 -27.76
CA LEU A 339 9.29 3.44 -26.70
C LEU A 339 8.28 4.53 -27.05
N SER A 340 8.64 5.50 -27.88
CA SER A 340 7.73 6.53 -28.38
C SER A 340 6.62 5.98 -29.30
N ASN A 341 6.71 4.73 -29.71
CA ASN A 341 5.67 4.06 -30.49
C ASN A 341 4.62 3.35 -29.62
N CYS A 342 4.81 3.34 -28.30
CA CYS A 342 3.86 2.81 -27.33
C CYS A 342 2.68 3.76 -27.09
N SER A 343 1.79 3.97 -28.06
CA SER A 343 0.68 4.95 -27.92
C SER A 343 -0.27 4.64 -26.75
N SER A 344 -0.28 3.41 -26.25
CA SER A 344 -1.06 2.98 -25.08
C SER A 344 -0.32 3.15 -23.73
N LEU A 345 0.93 3.60 -23.73
CA LEU A 345 1.75 3.66 -22.52
C LEU A 345 1.18 4.69 -21.56
N VAL A 346 0.85 4.23 -20.35
CA VAL A 346 0.32 5.05 -19.25
C VAL A 346 1.39 5.28 -18.19
N ARG A 347 2.17 4.23 -17.88
CA ARG A 347 3.18 4.28 -16.82
C ARG A 347 4.53 3.75 -17.31
N LEU A 348 5.57 4.57 -17.10
CA LEU A 348 6.97 4.23 -17.33
C LEU A 348 7.77 4.43 -16.05
N ARG A 349 8.39 3.37 -15.54
CA ARG A 349 9.23 3.41 -14.35
C ARG A 349 10.60 2.78 -14.66
N LEU A 350 11.62 3.61 -14.73
CA LEU A 350 13.01 3.22 -15.02
C LEU A 350 13.95 3.62 -13.89
N GLU A 351 13.44 4.11 -12.79
CA GLU A 351 14.24 4.66 -11.68
C GLU A 351 15.18 3.61 -11.06
N ASP A 352 16.26 4.10 -10.44
CA ASP A 352 17.26 3.26 -9.75
C ASP A 352 17.89 2.21 -10.69
N ASN A 353 18.56 2.72 -11.75
CA ASN A 353 19.28 1.94 -12.77
C ASN A 353 20.57 2.66 -13.18
N SER A 354 21.15 2.30 -14.31
CA SER A 354 22.32 2.93 -14.93
C SER A 354 22.05 3.44 -16.35
N PHE A 355 20.80 3.80 -16.67
CA PHE A 355 20.48 4.40 -17.96
C PHE A 355 21.24 5.70 -18.18
N SER A 356 21.66 5.97 -19.41
CA SER A 356 22.51 7.10 -19.76
C SER A 356 22.14 7.70 -21.12
N GLY A 357 22.81 8.81 -21.48
CA GLY A 357 22.50 9.55 -22.70
C GLY A 357 21.21 10.36 -22.56
N ASP A 358 20.72 10.87 -23.68
CA ASP A 358 19.56 11.76 -23.69
C ASP A 358 18.25 11.03 -23.43
N ILE A 359 17.29 11.73 -22.79
CA ILE A 359 15.90 11.25 -22.67
C ILE A 359 15.23 11.37 -24.04
N SER A 360 15.41 10.36 -24.89
CA SER A 360 15.00 10.37 -26.30
C SER A 360 13.52 10.08 -26.55
N LEU A 361 12.70 10.10 -25.48
CA LEU A 361 11.24 9.91 -25.57
C LEU A 361 10.56 11.08 -26.32
N LYS A 362 9.63 10.74 -27.22
CA LYS A 362 8.74 11.69 -27.88
C LYS A 362 7.37 11.67 -27.19
N PHE A 363 7.19 12.50 -26.20
CA PHE A 363 5.96 12.60 -25.41
C PHE A 363 4.74 12.97 -26.28
N SER A 364 4.96 13.74 -27.35
CA SER A 364 3.94 14.04 -28.35
C SER A 364 3.35 12.80 -29.05
N ARG A 365 4.05 11.66 -28.98
CA ARG A 365 3.59 10.36 -29.51
C ARG A 365 3.01 9.42 -28.44
N LEU A 366 3.02 9.84 -27.19
CA LEU A 366 2.57 9.08 -26.03
C LEU A 366 1.33 9.75 -25.40
N PRO A 367 0.18 9.74 -26.09
CA PRO A 367 -0.99 10.54 -25.67
C PRO A 367 -1.59 10.14 -24.34
N ARG A 368 -1.31 8.93 -23.84
CA ARG A 368 -1.84 8.39 -22.57
C ARG A 368 -0.83 8.38 -21.44
N ILE A 369 0.40 8.84 -21.67
CA ILE A 369 1.45 8.79 -20.65
C ILE A 369 1.09 9.72 -19.48
N SER A 370 0.88 9.16 -18.30
CA SER A 370 0.51 9.93 -17.11
C SER A 370 1.56 9.88 -16.00
N TYR A 371 2.35 8.83 -15.96
CA TYR A 371 3.34 8.62 -14.93
C TYR A 371 4.70 8.27 -15.53
N VAL A 372 5.72 9.08 -15.22
CA VAL A 372 7.10 8.88 -15.68
C VAL A 372 8.05 9.05 -14.50
N ASP A 373 8.79 7.99 -14.18
CA ASP A 373 9.88 8.04 -13.22
C ASP A 373 11.18 7.53 -13.87
N LEU A 374 12.14 8.43 -14.03
CA LEU A 374 13.46 8.19 -14.59
C LEU A 374 14.56 8.51 -13.56
N SER A 375 14.18 8.72 -12.29
CA SER A 375 15.09 9.17 -11.25
C SER A 375 16.22 8.16 -10.96
N ARG A 376 17.30 8.63 -10.32
CA ARG A 376 18.43 7.77 -9.93
C ARG A 376 19.02 6.98 -11.10
N ASN A 377 19.45 7.71 -12.13
CA ASN A 377 20.09 7.19 -13.33
C ASN A 377 21.29 8.08 -13.72
N LYS A 378 21.78 7.97 -14.94
CA LYS A 378 22.89 8.74 -15.51
C LYS A 378 22.48 9.48 -16.79
N PHE A 379 21.22 9.95 -16.85
CA PHE A 379 20.73 10.67 -18.01
C PHE A 379 21.48 12.00 -18.20
N SER A 380 21.57 12.44 -19.46
CA SER A 380 22.23 13.67 -19.89
C SER A 380 21.35 14.43 -20.90
N GLY A 381 21.86 15.54 -21.46
CA GLY A 381 21.19 16.26 -22.57
C GLY A 381 20.02 17.16 -22.18
N GLY A 382 19.71 17.24 -20.88
CA GLY A 382 18.67 18.13 -20.37
C GLY A 382 17.24 17.57 -20.42
N ILE A 383 16.29 18.37 -19.97
CA ILE A 383 14.87 18.04 -19.99
C ILE A 383 14.36 18.19 -21.43
N PRO A 384 13.77 17.15 -22.06
CA PRO A 384 13.28 17.25 -23.42
C PRO A 384 12.18 18.30 -23.57
N LEU A 385 12.30 19.21 -24.52
CA LEU A 385 11.25 20.19 -24.83
C LEU A 385 9.91 19.51 -25.22
N ASP A 386 9.99 18.33 -25.85
CA ASP A 386 8.82 17.56 -26.25
C ASP A 386 8.02 16.98 -25.04
N MET A 387 8.59 17.02 -23.81
CA MET A 387 7.89 16.60 -22.59
C MET A 387 6.65 17.47 -22.33
N SER A 388 6.70 18.74 -22.68
CA SER A 388 5.57 19.67 -22.59
C SER A 388 4.37 19.35 -23.52
N LYS A 389 4.52 18.35 -24.39
CA LYS A 389 3.45 17.84 -25.27
C LYS A 389 2.78 16.58 -24.72
N GLY A 390 3.20 16.09 -23.56
CA GLY A 390 2.57 15.00 -22.86
C GLY A 390 1.38 15.48 -22.03
N PHE A 391 0.25 15.79 -22.67
CA PHE A 391 -0.89 16.47 -22.01
C PHE A 391 -1.56 15.67 -20.91
N ASP A 392 -1.39 14.35 -20.86
CA ASP A 392 -1.92 13.46 -19.82
C ASP A 392 -0.93 13.28 -18.64
N LEU A 393 0.27 13.86 -18.69
CA LEU A 393 1.26 13.76 -17.62
C LEU A 393 0.72 14.34 -16.32
N GLN A 394 0.76 13.52 -15.28
CA GLN A 394 0.40 13.86 -13.90
C GLN A 394 1.61 13.82 -12.97
N TYR A 395 2.50 12.90 -13.20
CA TYR A 395 3.70 12.68 -12.40
C TYR A 395 4.94 12.57 -13.27
N VAL A 396 5.93 13.42 -12.99
CA VAL A 396 7.26 13.38 -13.61
C VAL A 396 8.32 13.48 -12.54
N ASN A 397 9.16 12.47 -12.43
CA ASN A 397 10.34 12.45 -11.57
C ASN A 397 11.57 12.08 -12.40
N ILE A 398 12.52 13.01 -12.48
CA ILE A 398 13.81 12.83 -13.15
C ILE A 398 14.98 13.11 -12.19
N SER A 399 14.73 13.21 -10.90
CA SER A 399 15.70 13.54 -9.85
C SER A 399 16.88 12.56 -9.79
N HIS A 400 17.99 13.01 -9.22
CA HIS A 400 19.22 12.19 -9.07
C HIS A 400 19.77 11.69 -10.42
N ASN A 401 19.85 12.59 -11.38
CA ASN A 401 20.57 12.42 -12.63
C ASN A 401 21.59 13.59 -12.77
N PRO A 402 22.70 13.53 -12.05
CA PRO A 402 23.59 14.69 -11.88
C PRO A 402 24.23 15.18 -13.20
N GLU A 403 24.27 14.33 -14.23
CA GLU A 403 24.80 14.67 -15.56
C GLU A 403 23.69 15.21 -16.51
N LEU A 404 22.43 15.29 -16.08
CA LEU A 404 21.31 15.72 -16.93
C LEU A 404 21.53 17.12 -17.50
N GLY A 405 21.78 18.09 -16.62
CA GLY A 405 22.04 19.47 -17.02
C GLY A 405 20.85 20.16 -17.67
N GLY A 406 21.17 21.15 -18.51
CA GLY A 406 20.14 21.90 -19.24
C GLY A 406 19.42 22.96 -18.41
N VAL A 407 18.20 23.28 -18.80
CA VAL A 407 17.32 24.28 -18.15
C VAL A 407 15.92 23.69 -17.98
N VAL A 408 15.12 24.27 -17.10
CA VAL A 408 13.69 23.95 -16.98
C VAL A 408 12.95 24.54 -18.17
N PRO A 409 12.27 23.74 -19.02
CA PRO A 409 11.48 24.26 -20.13
C PRO A 409 10.29 25.10 -19.64
N THR A 410 10.06 26.25 -20.25
CA THR A 410 8.99 27.20 -19.87
C THR A 410 7.62 26.55 -19.95
N GLU A 411 7.42 25.71 -20.97
CA GLU A 411 6.14 25.09 -21.29
C GLU A 411 5.76 23.96 -20.34
N ILE A 412 6.68 23.47 -19.49
CA ILE A 412 6.39 22.37 -18.57
C ILE A 412 5.26 22.74 -17.59
N TRP A 413 5.19 24.03 -17.21
CA TRP A 413 4.17 24.54 -16.30
C TRP A 413 2.77 24.61 -16.93
N THR A 414 2.68 24.54 -18.26
CA THR A 414 1.41 24.63 -19.00
C THR A 414 0.70 23.29 -19.12
N LEU A 415 1.31 22.20 -18.67
CA LEU A 415 0.70 20.87 -18.71
C LEU A 415 -0.55 20.83 -17.82
N PRO A 416 -1.73 20.50 -18.42
CA PRO A 416 -3.01 20.73 -17.73
C PRO A 416 -3.26 19.80 -16.53
N LEU A 417 -2.65 18.63 -16.52
CA LEU A 417 -2.86 17.59 -15.51
C LEU A 417 -1.65 17.36 -14.62
N LEU A 418 -0.52 18.03 -14.86
CA LEU A 418 0.71 17.81 -14.11
C LEU A 418 0.54 18.22 -12.65
N GLN A 419 0.68 17.24 -11.74
CA GLN A 419 0.55 17.41 -10.30
C GLN A 419 1.92 17.43 -9.62
N ASN A 420 2.85 16.61 -10.07
CA ASN A 420 4.16 16.46 -9.47
C ASN A 420 5.25 16.60 -10.53
N PHE A 421 6.18 17.54 -10.28
CA PHE A 421 7.40 17.70 -11.07
C PHE A 421 8.62 17.72 -10.17
N SER A 422 9.44 16.68 -10.24
CA SER A 422 10.66 16.52 -9.44
C SER A 422 11.88 16.34 -10.34
N ALA A 423 12.85 17.23 -10.18
CA ALA A 423 14.14 17.24 -10.89
C ALA A 423 15.27 17.72 -9.97
N SER A 424 15.32 17.19 -8.75
CA SER A 424 16.38 17.48 -7.78
C SER A 424 17.67 16.74 -8.12
N ASP A 425 18.84 17.33 -7.80
CA ASP A 425 20.17 16.73 -8.05
C ASP A 425 20.33 16.33 -9.54
N CYS A 426 20.12 17.31 -10.42
CA CYS A 426 20.15 17.10 -11.86
C CYS A 426 21.15 18.02 -12.62
N GLY A 427 21.89 18.87 -11.91
CA GLY A 427 22.81 19.82 -12.54
C GLY A 427 22.12 20.87 -13.43
N ILE A 428 20.82 21.10 -13.23
CA ILE A 428 20.00 22.06 -13.97
C ILE A 428 20.50 23.48 -13.66
N ARG A 429 20.55 24.33 -14.69
CA ARG A 429 21.06 25.70 -14.58
C ARG A 429 20.10 26.72 -15.20
N GLY A 430 20.46 28.02 -15.08
CA GLY A 430 19.63 29.13 -15.59
C GLY A 430 18.60 29.57 -14.58
N SER A 431 17.66 30.37 -15.00
CA SER A 431 16.61 30.92 -14.14
C SER A 431 15.35 30.03 -14.15
N LEU A 432 14.56 30.11 -13.09
CA LEU A 432 13.22 29.57 -13.09
C LEU A 432 12.37 30.23 -14.17
N PRO A 433 11.75 29.48 -15.08
CA PRO A 433 10.87 30.10 -16.08
C PRO A 433 9.59 30.62 -15.42
N LYS A 434 8.95 31.63 -16.05
CA LYS A 434 7.67 32.15 -15.58
C LYS A 434 6.61 31.04 -15.54
N PHE A 435 5.86 31.01 -14.46
CA PHE A 435 4.77 30.08 -14.26
C PHE A 435 3.52 30.56 -15.02
N HIS A 436 3.25 29.94 -16.16
CA HIS A 436 2.06 30.25 -16.99
C HIS A 436 1.08 29.09 -16.90
N LEU A 437 -0.21 29.39 -16.67
CA LEU A 437 -1.29 28.38 -16.62
C LEU A 437 -1.07 27.21 -15.65
N CYS A 438 -0.25 27.41 -14.63
CA CYS A 438 0.16 26.43 -13.63
C CYS A 438 -0.99 26.09 -12.66
N LYS A 439 -2.04 25.37 -13.14
CA LYS A 439 -3.27 25.17 -12.35
C LYS A 439 -3.27 23.92 -11.51
N SER A 440 -2.63 22.85 -11.98
CA SER A 440 -2.75 21.50 -11.40
C SER A 440 -1.55 21.09 -10.56
N ILE A 441 -0.42 21.77 -10.68
CA ILE A 441 0.82 21.41 -9.98
C ILE A 441 0.66 21.58 -8.47
N SER A 442 0.83 20.48 -7.75
CA SER A 442 0.82 20.44 -6.28
C SER A 442 2.23 20.36 -5.69
N THR A 443 3.19 19.82 -6.43
CA THR A 443 4.55 19.62 -5.93
C THR A 443 5.58 20.02 -6.98
N ILE A 444 6.53 20.87 -6.58
CA ILE A 444 7.71 21.25 -7.34
C ILE A 444 8.94 20.96 -6.49
N GLU A 445 9.82 20.07 -6.94
CA GLU A 445 11.08 19.72 -6.29
C GLU A 445 12.25 19.93 -7.27
N LEU A 446 13.06 20.94 -7.03
CA LEU A 446 14.20 21.35 -7.86
C LEU A 446 15.44 21.60 -6.98
N SER A 447 15.50 20.96 -5.81
CA SER A 447 16.62 21.10 -4.89
C SER A 447 17.93 20.56 -5.48
N ASP A 448 19.05 21.00 -4.93
CA ASP A 448 20.40 20.54 -5.30
C ASP A 448 20.69 20.67 -6.81
N ASN A 449 20.57 21.90 -7.32
CA ASN A 449 20.79 22.25 -8.70
C ASN A 449 21.64 23.55 -8.81
N ASN A 450 21.86 24.06 -10.02
CA ASN A 450 22.57 25.31 -10.31
C ASN A 450 21.63 26.43 -10.79
N LEU A 451 20.39 26.43 -10.29
CA LEU A 451 19.41 27.47 -10.63
C LEU A 451 19.85 28.82 -10.08
N SER A 452 19.63 29.88 -10.85
CA SER A 452 20.05 31.26 -10.50
C SER A 452 18.92 32.26 -10.79
N GLY A 453 19.11 33.53 -10.38
CA GLY A 453 18.08 34.54 -10.50
C GLY A 453 17.04 34.44 -9.39
N ASP A 454 15.89 35.03 -9.60
CA ASP A 454 14.81 35.14 -8.63
C ASP A 454 13.70 34.10 -8.84
N VAL A 455 12.88 33.93 -7.85
CA VAL A 455 11.62 33.18 -7.98
C VAL A 455 10.58 34.11 -8.61
N PRO A 456 10.05 33.79 -9.80
CA PRO A 456 9.11 34.67 -10.50
C PRO A 456 7.81 34.90 -9.71
N GLU A 457 7.34 36.14 -9.66
CA GLU A 457 6.05 36.53 -9.04
C GLU A 457 4.86 35.76 -9.65
N SER A 458 5.00 35.33 -10.92
CA SER A 458 3.99 34.50 -11.61
C SER A 458 3.72 33.15 -10.93
N VAL A 459 4.49 32.78 -9.90
CA VAL A 459 4.23 31.58 -9.08
C VAL A 459 2.80 31.56 -8.50
N VAL A 460 2.19 32.72 -8.34
CA VAL A 460 0.79 32.85 -7.91
C VAL A 460 -0.20 32.14 -8.84
N SER A 461 0.17 31.82 -10.09
CA SER A 461 -0.70 31.07 -11.00
C SER A 461 -0.81 29.60 -10.66
N CYS A 462 0.09 29.07 -9.80
CA CYS A 462 0.08 27.66 -9.35
C CYS A 462 -0.88 27.46 -8.17
N GLN A 463 -2.17 27.64 -8.39
CA GLN A 463 -3.19 27.65 -7.32
C GLN A 463 -3.31 26.34 -6.53
N ALA A 464 -2.90 25.20 -7.09
CA ALA A 464 -2.92 23.90 -6.44
C ALA A 464 -1.63 23.58 -5.67
N LEU A 465 -0.63 24.52 -5.67
CA LEU A 465 0.69 24.23 -5.12
C LEU A 465 0.64 24.05 -3.60
N VAL A 466 1.14 22.89 -3.15
CA VAL A 466 1.22 22.48 -1.75
C VAL A 466 2.67 22.48 -1.27
N ARG A 467 3.58 22.02 -2.11
CA ARG A 467 5.00 21.89 -1.79
C ARG A 467 5.89 22.53 -2.86
N MET A 468 6.83 23.35 -2.43
CA MET A 468 7.90 23.91 -3.24
C MET A 468 9.24 23.72 -2.54
N ASP A 469 10.15 22.97 -3.16
CA ASP A 469 11.51 22.76 -2.70
C ASP A 469 12.51 23.25 -3.75
N LEU A 470 13.18 24.35 -3.45
CA LEU A 470 14.20 24.99 -4.27
C LEU A 470 15.53 25.08 -3.51
N SER A 471 15.69 24.30 -2.44
CA SER A 471 16.87 24.34 -1.59
C SER A 471 18.15 23.96 -2.35
N PHE A 472 19.31 24.35 -1.83
CA PHE A 472 20.61 24.05 -2.42
C PHE A 472 20.72 24.44 -3.90
N ASN A 473 20.53 25.75 -4.17
CA ASN A 473 20.66 26.37 -5.48
C ASN A 473 21.47 27.67 -5.40
N ASN A 474 21.57 28.39 -6.49
CA ASN A 474 22.20 29.74 -6.55
C ASN A 474 21.12 30.83 -6.79
N LEU A 475 19.90 30.61 -6.30
CA LEU A 475 18.81 31.57 -6.40
C LEU A 475 19.10 32.82 -5.54
N SER A 476 18.59 33.96 -5.96
CA SER A 476 18.86 35.24 -5.32
C SER A 476 17.60 36.14 -5.34
N GLY A 477 17.76 37.41 -4.98
CA GLY A 477 16.63 38.35 -4.93
C GLY A 477 15.79 38.19 -3.67
N ARG A 478 14.56 38.67 -3.69
CA ARG A 478 13.64 38.64 -2.55
C ARG A 478 12.72 37.45 -2.62
N ILE A 479 12.27 36.98 -1.47
CA ILE A 479 11.17 36.01 -1.41
C ILE A 479 9.90 36.72 -1.92
N PRO A 480 9.24 36.18 -2.99
CA PRO A 480 8.05 36.84 -3.54
C PRO A 480 6.88 36.74 -2.58
N GLU A 481 6.20 37.85 -2.32
CA GLU A 481 5.02 37.91 -1.46
C GLU A 481 3.83 37.14 -2.07
N GLU A 482 3.86 36.88 -3.36
CA GLU A 482 2.88 36.11 -4.14
C GLU A 482 2.73 34.67 -3.64
N LEU A 483 3.78 34.10 -3.07
CA LEU A 483 3.70 32.81 -2.40
C LEU A 483 2.66 32.81 -1.26
N ALA A 484 2.47 33.92 -0.59
CA ALA A 484 1.45 34.07 0.45
C ALA A 484 0.01 34.18 -0.09
N ARG A 485 -0.16 34.25 -1.39
CA ARG A 485 -1.49 34.24 -2.04
C ARG A 485 -1.93 32.83 -2.50
N LEU A 486 -1.07 31.85 -2.34
CA LEU A 486 -1.36 30.44 -2.71
C LEU A 486 -2.22 29.80 -1.62
N PRO A 487 -3.44 29.32 -1.94
CA PRO A 487 -4.40 28.88 -0.92
C PRO A 487 -3.99 27.59 -0.21
N SER A 488 -3.19 26.75 -0.87
CA SER A 488 -2.85 25.40 -0.39
C SER A 488 -1.39 25.22 -0.03
N ILE A 489 -0.56 26.25 -0.17
CA ILE A 489 0.89 26.12 0.07
C ILE A 489 1.17 25.78 1.53
N SER A 490 1.85 24.67 1.75
CA SER A 490 2.11 24.14 3.09
C SER A 490 3.61 24.03 3.38
N ILE A 491 4.41 23.71 2.38
CA ILE A 491 5.84 23.49 2.54
C ILE A 491 6.60 24.34 1.52
N ILE A 492 7.46 25.19 2.02
CA ILE A 492 8.37 26.02 1.21
C ILE A 492 9.79 25.80 1.75
N ASP A 493 10.68 25.22 0.95
CA ASP A 493 12.10 25.13 1.25
C ASP A 493 12.91 25.95 0.24
N LEU A 494 13.51 27.03 0.74
CA LEU A 494 14.37 27.95 0.00
C LEU A 494 15.79 27.98 0.59
N SER A 495 16.11 27.02 1.47
CA SER A 495 17.39 27.01 2.19
C SER A 495 18.59 26.85 1.26
N HIS A 496 19.77 27.24 1.75
CA HIS A 496 21.03 27.14 1.02
C HIS A 496 20.97 27.79 -0.37
N ASN A 497 20.67 29.12 -0.37
CA ASN A 497 20.58 29.93 -1.56
C ASN A 497 21.18 31.34 -1.26
N GLY A 498 20.99 32.30 -2.15
CA GLY A 498 21.40 33.69 -2.00
C GLY A 498 20.23 34.66 -1.81
N PHE A 499 19.09 34.24 -1.28
CA PHE A 499 17.95 35.11 -1.05
C PHE A 499 18.29 36.22 -0.05
N ASN A 500 17.79 37.43 -0.32
CA ASN A 500 18.03 38.62 0.48
C ASN A 500 16.71 39.34 0.81
N GLY A 501 16.81 40.50 1.47
CA GLY A 501 15.63 41.25 1.92
C GLY A 501 15.02 40.63 3.19
N SER A 502 13.72 40.70 3.34
CA SER A 502 12.99 40.18 4.51
C SER A 502 12.01 39.09 4.13
N ILE A 503 11.60 38.26 5.11
CA ILE A 503 10.43 37.40 4.95
C ILE A 503 9.21 38.33 4.81
N PRO A 504 8.40 38.18 3.74
CA PRO A 504 7.25 39.10 3.53
C PRO A 504 6.22 38.97 4.67
N ASP A 505 5.73 40.11 5.16
CA ASP A 505 4.77 40.16 6.27
C ASP A 505 3.45 39.38 5.98
N LYS A 506 3.07 39.26 4.70
CA LYS A 506 1.89 38.53 4.26
C LYS A 506 1.95 37.02 4.60
N PHE A 507 3.13 36.49 4.85
CA PHE A 507 3.27 35.10 5.31
C PHE A 507 2.64 34.88 6.70
N ARG A 508 2.44 35.98 7.48
CA ARG A 508 1.69 35.92 8.75
C ARG A 508 0.29 35.35 8.58
N ASP A 509 -0.35 35.59 7.44
CA ASP A 509 -1.75 35.28 7.19
C ASP A 509 -1.93 33.88 6.55
N LEU A 510 -0.83 33.14 6.26
CA LEU A 510 -0.86 31.82 5.69
C LEU A 510 -1.26 30.77 6.74
N SER A 511 -2.54 30.44 6.78
CA SER A 511 -3.06 29.37 7.67
C SER A 511 -2.67 27.97 7.23
N SER A 512 -2.36 27.75 5.94
CA SER A 512 -1.96 26.46 5.37
C SER A 512 -0.47 26.13 5.56
N LEU A 513 0.36 27.13 5.95
CA LEU A 513 1.81 26.95 6.00
C LEU A 513 2.22 26.08 7.20
N LEU A 514 2.92 25.00 6.93
CA LEU A 514 3.49 24.09 7.93
C LEU A 514 4.99 24.25 8.09
N LEU A 515 5.69 24.55 7.00
CA LEU A 515 7.14 24.73 6.98
C LEU A 515 7.55 25.84 6.01
N LEU A 516 8.30 26.81 6.52
CA LEU A 516 9.13 27.70 5.74
C LEU A 516 10.58 27.51 6.17
N ASN A 517 11.40 26.89 5.33
CA ASN A 517 12.83 26.77 5.54
C ASN A 517 13.57 27.80 4.66
N VAL A 518 14.17 28.77 5.30
CA VAL A 518 14.98 29.79 4.64
C VAL A 518 16.42 29.81 5.18
N SER A 519 16.85 28.75 5.83
CA SER A 519 18.18 28.66 6.42
C SER A 519 19.29 28.85 5.37
N SER A 520 20.44 29.36 5.83
CA SER A 520 21.64 29.56 4.97
C SER A 520 21.35 30.43 3.74
N ASN A 521 20.91 31.67 3.99
CA ASN A 521 20.67 32.73 3.01
C ASN A 521 21.25 34.09 3.53
N ASP A 522 20.97 35.22 2.89
CA ASP A 522 21.29 36.59 3.37
C ASP A 522 20.01 37.36 3.76
N ILE A 523 19.04 36.71 4.33
CA ILE A 523 17.76 37.30 4.74
C ILE A 523 17.98 38.14 6.01
N SER A 524 17.27 39.25 6.09
CA SER A 524 17.39 40.24 7.16
C SER A 524 16.03 40.66 7.72
N GLY A 525 16.02 41.45 8.81
CA GLY A 525 14.79 41.96 9.41
C GLY A 525 14.19 40.99 10.44
N SER A 526 12.93 41.19 10.76
CA SER A 526 12.21 40.36 11.72
C SER A 526 11.45 39.23 11.07
N ILE A 527 11.45 38.05 11.70
CA ILE A 527 10.51 36.95 11.36
C ILE A 527 9.10 37.47 11.68
N PRO A 528 8.11 37.33 10.76
CA PRO A 528 6.74 37.75 11.03
C PRO A 528 6.16 37.05 12.26
N GLU A 529 5.47 37.81 13.12
CA GLU A 529 4.88 37.25 14.34
C GLU A 529 3.63 36.46 14.02
N ASN A 530 3.74 35.14 14.14
CA ASN A 530 2.66 34.17 13.98
C ASN A 530 3.02 32.92 14.81
N ASP A 531 2.02 32.21 15.32
CA ASP A 531 2.24 31.00 16.08
C ASP A 531 2.92 29.89 15.25
N VAL A 532 2.63 29.82 13.94
CA VAL A 532 3.29 28.89 13.01
C VAL A 532 4.80 29.10 12.98
N PHE A 533 5.27 30.36 12.87
CA PHE A 533 6.71 30.66 12.87
C PHE A 533 7.37 30.43 14.23
N ARG A 534 6.64 30.67 15.34
CA ARG A 534 7.13 30.35 16.69
C ARG A 534 7.33 28.85 16.91
N LEU A 535 6.51 28.02 16.26
CA LEU A 535 6.55 26.56 16.36
C LEU A 535 7.58 25.93 15.41
N MET A 536 7.99 26.62 14.36
CA MET A 536 9.07 26.19 13.48
C MET A 536 10.40 26.15 14.25
N GLY A 537 11.23 25.14 13.98
CA GLY A 537 12.54 25.01 14.61
C GLY A 537 13.49 26.14 14.21
N ARG A 538 14.40 26.51 15.12
CA ARG A 538 15.48 27.49 14.82
C ARG A 538 16.27 27.15 13.57
N SER A 539 16.42 25.86 13.25
CA SER A 539 17.14 25.36 12.08
C SER A 539 16.59 25.91 10.77
N ALA A 540 15.29 26.10 10.66
CA ALA A 540 14.63 26.62 9.46
C ALA A 540 15.02 28.07 9.12
N PHE A 541 15.57 28.82 10.07
CA PHE A 541 15.96 30.24 9.94
C PHE A 541 17.48 30.47 10.16
N ALA A 542 18.20 29.41 10.58
CA ALA A 542 19.63 29.49 10.87
C ALA A 542 20.46 29.92 9.65
N GLY A 543 21.66 30.46 9.87
CA GLY A 543 22.54 30.84 8.76
C GLY A 543 22.13 32.16 8.06
N ASN A 544 21.22 32.96 8.66
CA ASN A 544 20.87 34.32 8.22
C ASN A 544 21.33 35.32 9.29
N PRO A 545 22.55 35.89 9.18
CA PRO A 545 23.14 36.70 10.27
C PRO A 545 22.33 37.93 10.69
N LYS A 546 21.55 38.49 9.73
CA LYS A 546 20.78 39.71 9.90
C LYS A 546 19.30 39.48 10.25
N LEU A 547 18.88 38.18 10.41
CA LEU A 547 17.52 37.83 10.73
C LEU A 547 17.34 37.70 12.24
N CYS A 548 16.23 38.21 12.77
CA CYS A 548 15.92 38.24 14.20
C CYS A 548 14.44 37.94 14.46
N GLY A 549 14.03 37.85 15.71
CA GLY A 549 12.65 37.50 16.08
C GLY A 549 12.47 36.01 16.42
N ALA A 550 11.39 35.64 17.06
CA ALA A 550 11.13 34.25 17.42
C ALA A 550 11.00 33.36 16.17
N PRO A 551 11.62 32.16 16.11
CA PRO A 551 12.32 31.43 17.19
C PRO A 551 13.81 31.78 17.37
N LEU A 552 14.35 32.78 16.63
CA LEU A 552 15.71 33.29 16.75
C LEU A 552 15.83 34.28 17.94
N ARG A 553 16.95 35.02 17.96
CA ARG A 553 17.18 36.06 18.97
C ARG A 553 16.25 37.25 18.75
N PRO A 554 15.80 37.93 19.81
CA PRO A 554 15.03 39.18 19.67
C PRO A 554 15.77 40.23 18.80
N CYS A 555 15.03 40.99 18.03
CA CYS A 555 15.59 42.07 17.26
C CYS A 555 16.15 43.18 18.19
N SER A 556 17.40 43.55 18.02
CA SER A 556 18.04 44.58 18.84
C SER A 556 17.47 45.95 18.53
N GLY A 557 16.50 46.38 19.32
CA GLY A 557 15.85 47.67 19.28
C GLY A 557 15.19 47.95 20.60
N SER A 558 16.00 48.03 21.69
CA SER A 558 15.78 48.69 22.98
C SER A 558 16.63 48.02 24.08
N LEU A 559 17.88 48.40 24.17
CA LEU A 559 18.64 48.20 25.42
C LEU A 559 18.82 49.56 26.06
N ALA A 560 17.91 49.89 26.99
CA ALA A 560 18.15 50.89 27.98
C ALA A 560 19.32 50.45 28.86
N MET A 561 20.34 51.25 28.92
CA MET A 561 21.50 51.12 29.79
C MET A 561 21.09 51.10 31.26
N LEU A 562 21.48 50.10 31.97
CA LEU A 562 21.63 50.13 33.41
C LEU A 562 23.05 49.69 33.75
N GLY A 563 23.88 50.67 34.00
CA GLY A 563 25.20 50.46 34.52
C GLY A 563 25.13 50.18 36.03
N SER A 564 25.97 49.29 36.50
CA SER A 564 26.35 49.22 37.92
C SER A 564 27.83 48.83 38.05
N LYS A 565 28.57 49.70 38.69
CA LYS A 565 29.96 49.51 39.14
C LYS A 565 30.00 48.68 40.41
N GLY A 566 30.97 47.85 40.54
CA GLY A 566 31.70 47.57 41.75
C GLY A 566 31.41 46.21 42.43
N THR A 567 32.40 45.33 42.48
CA THR A 567 33.05 44.86 43.70
C THR A 567 33.91 43.63 43.41
N GLY A 568 35.18 43.83 43.36
CA GLY A 568 36.18 42.79 43.12
C GLY A 568 36.89 42.37 44.39
N LYS A 569 36.24 41.89 45.43
CA LYS A 569 36.90 41.26 46.61
C LYS A 569 36.18 40.05 47.22
N LEU A 570 35.04 39.63 46.66
CA LEU A 570 34.29 38.43 47.15
C LEU A 570 34.54 37.18 46.32
N ILE A 571 35.33 37.29 45.28
CA ILE A 571 35.45 36.22 44.25
C ILE A 571 36.42 35.12 44.64
N LEU A 572 37.40 35.38 45.54
CA LEU A 572 38.44 34.40 45.87
C LEU A 572 37.99 33.33 46.91
N VAL A 573 37.03 33.64 47.78
CA VAL A 573 36.48 32.69 48.75
C VAL A 573 35.43 31.79 48.13
N LEU A 574 34.70 32.29 47.14
CA LEU A 574 33.69 31.49 46.35
C LEU A 574 34.32 30.48 45.42
N ILE A 575 35.55 30.67 44.93
CA ILE A 575 36.23 29.76 44.02
C ILE A 575 36.68 28.46 44.75
N LEU A 576 37.09 28.55 46.03
CA LEU A 576 37.51 27.35 46.80
C LEU A 576 36.32 26.52 47.29
N CYS A 577 35.16 27.12 47.61
CA CYS A 577 33.93 26.39 47.92
C CYS A 577 33.24 25.82 46.70
N ALA A 578 33.35 26.50 45.53
CA ALA A 578 32.85 26.00 44.26
C ALA A 578 33.64 24.76 43.74
N GLY A 579 34.93 24.69 44.02
CA GLY A 579 35.78 23.55 43.62
C GLY A 579 35.36 22.24 44.28
N LEU A 580 35.00 22.27 45.57
CA LEU A 580 34.52 21.06 46.28
C LEU A 580 33.08 20.68 45.90
N ALA A 581 32.23 21.68 45.63
CA ALA A 581 30.85 21.45 45.13
C ALA A 581 30.84 20.90 43.70
N ILE A 582 31.79 21.31 42.86
CA ILE A 582 31.94 20.81 41.51
C ILE A 582 32.38 19.35 41.48
N ILE A 583 33.30 18.92 42.36
CA ILE A 583 33.74 17.52 42.41
C ILE A 583 32.61 16.61 42.92
N THR A 584 31.82 17.04 43.89
CA THR A 584 30.66 16.24 44.36
C THR A 584 29.52 16.23 43.37
N THR A 585 29.25 17.33 42.64
CA THR A 585 28.23 17.38 41.56
C THR A 585 28.66 16.61 40.33
N ILE A 586 29.97 16.59 40.01
CA ILE A 586 30.49 15.75 38.88
C ILE A 586 30.37 14.26 39.23
N SER A 587 30.64 13.86 40.47
CA SER A 587 30.48 12.46 40.89
C SER A 587 28.99 12.01 40.91
N ILE A 588 28.09 12.88 41.35
CA ILE A 588 26.65 12.62 41.35
C ILE A 588 26.11 12.66 39.89
N ALA A 589 26.58 13.61 39.07
CA ALA A 589 26.25 13.67 37.67
C ALA A 589 26.78 12.46 36.88
N TRP A 590 27.96 11.95 37.26
CA TRP A 590 28.53 10.75 36.62
C TRP A 590 27.72 9.49 36.95
N ILE A 591 27.24 9.36 38.20
CA ILE A 591 26.32 8.27 38.60
C ILE A 591 24.96 8.43 37.92
N PHE A 592 24.44 9.66 37.75
CA PHE A 592 23.20 9.95 37.05
C PHE A 592 23.32 9.70 35.55
N VAL A 593 24.44 10.09 34.93
CA VAL A 593 24.73 9.85 33.49
C VAL A 593 24.96 8.35 33.26
N PHE A 594 25.57 7.62 34.19
CA PHE A 594 25.74 6.16 34.04
C PHE A 594 24.41 5.42 34.20
N ARG A 595 23.51 5.88 35.07
CA ARG A 595 22.13 5.36 35.17
C ARG A 595 21.25 5.76 34.02
N ARG A 596 21.48 6.91 33.36
CA ARG A 596 20.77 7.33 32.14
C ARG A 596 21.30 6.65 30.87
N ARG A 597 22.53 6.14 30.85
CA ARG A 597 23.08 5.42 29.69
C ARG A 597 22.50 4.03 29.43
N SER A 598 21.70 3.50 30.37
CA SER A 598 21.06 2.19 30.20
C SER A 598 19.64 2.27 29.55
N LYS A 599 19.05 3.46 29.41
CA LYS A 599 17.81 3.64 28.62
C LYS A 599 18.21 3.80 27.16
N GLY A 600 17.91 2.78 26.33
CA GLY A 600 18.26 2.74 24.91
C GLY A 600 17.93 4.06 24.19
N LYS A 601 18.83 4.52 23.34
CA LYS A 601 18.60 5.73 22.53
C LYS A 601 17.34 5.53 21.69
N TRP A 602 16.39 6.44 21.83
CA TRP A 602 15.22 6.50 20.96
C TRP A 602 15.64 6.93 19.55
N LYS A 603 15.10 6.24 18.57
CA LYS A 603 15.18 6.60 17.15
C LYS A 603 13.82 7.05 16.68
N MET A 604 13.79 7.92 15.70
CA MET A 604 12.56 8.41 15.11
C MET A 604 12.61 8.32 13.61
N VAL A 605 11.50 7.94 13.01
CA VAL A 605 11.22 7.97 11.59
C VAL A 605 9.94 8.76 11.40
N SER A 606 10.01 9.88 10.68
CA SER A 606 8.85 10.67 10.27
C SER A 606 8.59 10.45 8.78
N PHE A 607 7.33 10.36 8.40
CA PHE A 607 6.94 10.25 7.01
C PHE A 607 6.70 11.65 6.42
N SER A 608 6.87 11.79 5.11
CA SER A 608 6.79 13.08 4.41
C SER A 608 5.48 13.83 4.72
N GLY A 609 5.58 15.13 5.00
CA GLY A 609 4.46 16.03 5.24
C GLY A 609 4.26 16.48 6.70
N LEU A 610 5.19 16.13 7.60
CA LEU A 610 5.16 16.64 8.98
C LEU A 610 6.35 17.55 9.26
N PRO A 611 6.16 18.58 10.09
CA PRO A 611 7.30 19.33 10.63
C PRO A 611 8.19 18.38 11.44
N PRO A 612 9.52 18.60 11.47
CA PRO A 612 10.43 17.76 12.22
C PRO A 612 10.13 17.86 13.71
N PHE A 613 9.72 16.77 14.31
CA PHE A 613 9.62 16.60 15.75
C PHE A 613 10.52 15.43 16.17
N THR A 614 10.94 15.44 17.42
CA THR A 614 11.90 14.47 17.95
C THR A 614 11.18 13.42 18.79
N ALA A 615 11.83 12.28 19.00
CA ALA A 615 11.34 11.28 19.95
C ALA A 615 11.14 11.87 21.37
N ASN A 616 11.93 12.88 21.73
CA ASN A 616 11.77 13.56 23.02
C ASN A 616 10.51 14.41 23.10
N ASP A 617 10.05 14.95 21.98
CA ASP A 617 8.82 15.76 21.94
C ASP A 617 7.60 14.86 22.17
N ILE A 618 7.62 13.66 21.61
CA ILE A 618 6.59 12.64 21.85
C ILE A 618 6.61 12.20 23.32
N LEU A 619 7.79 11.92 23.87
CA LEU A 619 7.91 11.48 25.26
C LEU A 619 7.46 12.56 26.25
N ARG A 620 7.76 13.84 25.97
CA ARG A 620 7.30 14.98 26.79
C ARG A 620 5.79 15.19 26.70
N SER A 621 5.16 14.90 25.56
CA SER A 621 3.71 14.97 25.44
C SER A 621 3.00 13.92 26.30
N PHE A 622 3.65 12.79 26.61
CA PHE A 622 3.15 11.82 27.58
C PHE A 622 3.23 12.33 29.02
N ASP A 623 4.35 12.92 29.43
CA ASP A 623 4.54 13.44 30.80
C ASP A 623 3.55 14.57 31.12
N ALA A 624 3.08 15.30 30.10
CA ALA A 624 2.07 16.36 30.23
C ALA A 624 0.63 15.83 30.28
N THR A 625 0.39 14.57 29.88
CA THR A 625 -0.96 13.98 29.74
C THR A 625 -1.29 12.97 30.85
N GLU A 626 -0.49 12.81 31.91
CA GLU A 626 -0.83 11.98 33.08
C GLU A 626 -2.09 12.44 33.87
N SER A 627 -2.75 13.51 33.39
CA SER A 627 -4.07 13.92 33.89
C SER A 627 -5.14 13.80 32.81
N LYS A 628 -5.82 12.65 32.77
CA LYS A 628 -7.17 12.43 32.25
C LYS A 628 -7.40 12.62 30.72
N GLU A 629 -7.58 11.50 30.06
CA GLU A 629 -8.70 11.09 29.22
C GLU A 629 -8.26 10.00 28.24
N ALA A 630 -8.47 8.74 28.66
CA ALA A 630 -8.51 7.61 27.72
C ALA A 630 -9.76 7.81 26.84
N ILE A 631 -9.58 8.03 25.54
CA ILE A 631 -10.66 8.40 24.63
C ILE A 631 -11.57 7.24 24.25
N LEU A 632 -11.27 5.98 24.62
CA LEU A 632 -12.16 4.84 24.33
C LEU A 632 -11.99 3.69 25.33
N PRO A 633 -13.09 3.09 25.82
CA PRO A 633 -13.02 2.01 26.83
C PRO A 633 -12.66 0.62 26.26
N LEU A 634 -12.29 0.44 25.01
CA LEU A 634 -12.11 -0.88 24.38
C LEU A 634 -10.71 -1.20 23.81
N SER A 635 -9.73 -0.29 23.84
CA SER A 635 -8.32 -0.63 23.57
C SER A 635 -7.37 0.27 24.39
N ALA A 636 -6.81 -0.28 25.44
CA ALA A 636 -5.93 0.39 26.42
C ALA A 636 -4.59 0.92 25.87
N SER A 637 -4.45 1.20 24.58
CA SER A 637 -3.17 1.51 23.93
C SER A 637 -3.13 2.73 23.01
N ILE A 638 -4.23 3.52 22.89
CA ILE A 638 -4.25 4.72 22.04
C ILE A 638 -4.42 5.96 22.93
N PHE A 639 -3.53 6.93 22.75
CA PHE A 639 -3.50 8.18 23.53
C PHE A 639 -3.61 9.37 22.60
N LYS A 640 -4.39 10.39 22.99
CA LYS A 640 -4.38 11.69 22.34
C LYS A 640 -3.19 12.49 22.90
N ALA A 641 -2.40 13.08 22.03
CA ALA A 641 -1.31 13.95 22.43
C ALA A 641 -1.29 15.22 21.57
N VAL A 642 -0.91 16.32 22.17
CA VAL A 642 -0.64 17.56 21.44
C VAL A 642 0.88 17.71 21.37
N LEU A 643 1.43 17.64 20.18
CA LEU A 643 2.85 17.85 19.94
C LEU A 643 3.23 19.30 20.21
N PRO A 644 4.52 19.60 20.49
CA PRO A 644 4.99 20.97 20.64
C PRO A 644 4.74 21.89 19.43
N THR A 645 4.43 21.27 18.29
CA THR A 645 4.03 21.94 17.05
C THR A 645 2.57 22.40 17.05
N GLY A 646 1.81 22.14 18.12
CA GLY A 646 0.36 22.39 18.20
C GLY A 646 -0.51 21.36 17.50
N ILE A 647 0.08 20.41 16.76
CA ILE A 647 -0.65 19.36 16.05
C ILE A 647 -1.14 18.32 17.05
N THR A 648 -2.43 18.05 17.03
CA THR A 648 -3.03 16.94 17.79
C THR A 648 -2.83 15.64 17.01
N VAL A 649 -2.32 14.63 17.69
CA VAL A 649 -2.06 13.29 17.12
C VAL A 649 -2.65 12.20 17.98
N SER A 650 -2.96 11.08 17.37
CA SER A 650 -3.26 9.82 18.04
C SER A 650 -1.99 8.98 18.12
N ILE A 651 -1.58 8.56 19.33
CA ILE A 651 -0.38 7.76 19.54
C ILE A 651 -0.78 6.37 20.01
N LYS A 652 -0.27 5.35 19.33
CA LYS A 652 -0.44 3.95 19.70
C LYS A 652 0.87 3.35 20.16
N LYS A 653 0.87 2.74 21.35
CA LYS A 653 2.02 2.02 21.89
C LYS A 653 1.96 0.56 21.47
N ILE A 654 3.11 0.02 21.02
CA ILE A 654 3.31 -1.40 20.73
C ILE A 654 4.63 -1.83 21.38
N ASP A 655 4.59 -2.89 22.15
CA ASP A 655 5.80 -3.54 22.69
C ASP A 655 6.35 -4.50 21.64
N TRP A 656 7.69 -4.54 21.46
CA TRP A 656 8.33 -5.42 20.49
C TRP A 656 9.60 -6.08 21.00
N GLU A 657 10.02 -7.16 20.35
CA GLU A 657 11.26 -7.84 20.65
C GLU A 657 12.46 -7.27 19.85
N ALA A 658 13.58 -7.07 20.51
CA ALA A 658 14.79 -6.50 19.89
C ALA A 658 15.31 -7.29 18.68
N LYS A 659 15.07 -8.61 18.61
CA LYS A 659 15.50 -9.47 17.50
C LYS A 659 14.76 -9.16 16.19
N ARG A 660 13.54 -8.62 16.23
CA ARG A 660 12.66 -8.39 15.08
C ARG A 660 12.50 -6.92 14.71
N MET A 661 13.19 -6.06 15.43
CA MET A 661 13.11 -4.60 15.28
C MET A 661 13.29 -4.12 13.83
N ARG A 662 14.18 -4.76 13.05
CA ARG A 662 14.44 -4.36 11.67
C ARG A 662 13.24 -4.68 10.75
N THR A 663 12.75 -5.90 10.78
CA THR A 663 11.59 -6.33 9.98
C THR A 663 10.34 -5.52 10.31
N MET A 664 10.10 -5.27 11.61
CA MET A 664 8.97 -4.44 12.05
C MET A 664 9.12 -2.98 11.60
N SER A 665 10.32 -2.40 11.72
CA SER A 665 10.59 -1.04 11.25
C SER A 665 10.36 -0.89 9.75
N ASP A 666 10.79 -1.86 8.95
CA ASP A 666 10.62 -1.85 7.49
C ASP A 666 9.12 -1.94 7.13
N PHE A 667 8.36 -2.79 7.82
CA PHE A 667 6.92 -2.90 7.61
C PHE A 667 6.17 -1.61 8.03
N ILE A 668 6.52 -1.01 9.19
CA ILE A 668 5.93 0.26 9.62
C ILE A 668 6.26 1.38 8.64
N THR A 669 7.47 1.41 8.09
CA THR A 669 7.86 2.38 7.06
C THR A 669 6.98 2.27 5.83
N ARG A 670 6.65 1.06 5.43
CA ARG A 670 5.73 0.79 4.34
C ARG A 670 4.30 1.25 4.64
N LEU A 671 3.78 0.98 5.84
CA LEU A 671 2.48 1.53 6.27
C LEU A 671 2.49 3.07 6.22
N GLY A 672 3.61 3.67 6.59
CA GLY A 672 3.78 5.12 6.56
C GLY A 672 3.84 5.75 5.17
N SER A 673 4.14 4.99 4.12
CA SER A 673 4.09 5.45 2.73
C SER A 673 2.70 5.33 2.09
N THR A 674 1.76 4.65 2.76
CA THR A 674 0.40 4.41 2.28
C THR A 674 -0.43 5.68 2.42
N ARG A 675 -1.01 6.17 1.31
CA ARG A 675 -1.82 7.40 1.26
C ARG A 675 -3.08 7.18 0.45
N HIS A 676 -4.24 7.36 1.07
CA HIS A 676 -5.55 7.30 0.42
C HIS A 676 -6.57 8.12 1.21
N GLU A 677 -7.53 8.74 0.54
CA GLU A 677 -8.53 9.62 1.16
C GLU A 677 -9.36 8.96 2.26
N ASN A 678 -9.60 7.66 2.18
CA ASN A 678 -10.38 6.90 3.16
C ASN A 678 -9.51 6.02 4.09
N LEU A 679 -8.23 6.34 4.26
CA LEU A 679 -7.33 5.68 5.20
C LEU A 679 -6.76 6.67 6.21
N VAL A 680 -6.65 6.25 7.46
CA VAL A 680 -5.98 7.04 8.49
C VAL A 680 -4.47 7.06 8.21
N ARG A 681 -3.92 8.24 8.14
CA ARG A 681 -2.52 8.44 7.79
C ARG A 681 -1.61 8.16 8.99
N LEU A 682 -0.64 7.29 8.81
CA LEU A 682 0.48 7.13 9.74
C LEU A 682 1.50 8.25 9.49
N LEU A 683 1.75 9.07 10.50
CA LEU A 683 2.57 10.27 10.45
C LEU A 683 4.05 9.99 10.70
N GLY A 684 4.33 8.99 11.50
CA GLY A 684 5.68 8.59 11.88
C GLY A 684 5.68 7.58 13.01
N PHE A 685 6.86 7.18 13.43
CA PHE A 685 7.02 6.34 14.62
C PHE A 685 8.34 6.61 15.32
N CYS A 686 8.35 6.49 16.63
CA CYS A 686 9.59 6.49 17.40
C CYS A 686 9.75 5.18 18.16
N TYR A 687 10.98 4.70 18.28
CA TYR A 687 11.26 3.38 18.83
C TYR A 687 12.57 3.28 19.59
N ASN A 688 12.62 2.34 20.51
CA ASN A 688 13.83 1.89 21.17
C ASN A 688 13.92 0.35 21.09
N LYS A 689 14.75 -0.29 21.90
CA LYS A 689 14.94 -1.74 21.89
C LYS A 689 13.76 -2.57 22.41
N GLN A 690 12.74 -1.94 23.03
CA GLN A 690 11.67 -2.62 23.76
C GLN A 690 10.27 -2.24 23.27
N MET A 691 10.10 -1.06 22.68
CA MET A 691 8.77 -0.55 22.30
C MET A 691 8.83 0.43 21.13
N VAL A 692 7.71 0.57 20.45
CA VAL A 692 7.46 1.55 19.41
C VAL A 692 6.19 2.33 19.69
N TYR A 693 6.22 3.62 19.38
CA TYR A 693 5.06 4.50 19.38
C TYR A 693 4.74 4.87 17.93
N LEU A 694 3.56 4.51 17.45
CA LEU A 694 3.02 4.86 16.14
C LEU A 694 2.20 6.14 16.28
N LEU A 695 2.39 7.10 15.39
CA LEU A 695 1.70 8.39 15.38
C LEU A 695 0.78 8.49 14.19
N TYR A 696 -0.49 8.77 14.44
CA TYR A 696 -1.53 8.90 13.43
C TYR A 696 -2.20 10.27 13.48
N ASP A 697 -2.86 10.67 12.39
CA ASP A 697 -3.78 11.81 12.42
C ASP A 697 -4.83 11.61 13.51
N TYR A 698 -5.21 12.72 14.16
CA TYR A 698 -6.28 12.72 15.15
C TYR A 698 -7.62 13.06 14.48
N PHE A 699 -8.62 12.23 14.74
CA PHE A 699 -9.98 12.35 14.21
C PHE A 699 -10.94 12.70 15.34
N PRO A 700 -11.55 13.93 15.34
CA PRO A 700 -12.32 14.43 16.48
C PRO A 700 -13.71 13.83 16.63
N ASN A 701 -14.26 13.26 15.55
CA ASN A 701 -15.67 12.85 15.50
C ASN A 701 -15.91 11.39 15.92
N GLY A 702 -14.91 10.71 16.52
CA GLY A 702 -15.07 9.35 17.05
C GLY A 702 -15.20 8.29 15.96
N ASN A 703 -15.78 7.14 16.29
CA ASN A 703 -15.83 5.97 15.41
C ASN A 703 -17.27 5.54 15.06
N LEU A 704 -17.39 4.64 14.09
CA LEU A 704 -18.68 4.13 13.61
C LEU A 704 -19.44 3.32 14.68
N ALA A 705 -18.74 2.61 15.57
CA ALA A 705 -19.41 1.86 16.64
C ALA A 705 -20.21 2.77 17.57
N GLU A 706 -19.68 3.95 17.89
CA GLU A 706 -20.37 4.97 18.70
C GLU A 706 -21.55 5.60 17.98
N LYS A 707 -21.49 5.65 16.65
CA LYS A 707 -22.45 6.38 15.82
C LYS A 707 -23.46 5.46 15.09
N ILE A 708 -23.33 4.15 15.21
CA ILE A 708 -24.17 3.19 14.48
C ILE A 708 -25.63 3.24 14.93
N ALA A 709 -25.89 3.63 16.17
CA ALA A 709 -27.23 3.77 16.74
C ALA A 709 -28.00 5.01 16.22
N ILE A 710 -27.31 5.94 15.55
CA ILE A 710 -27.93 7.14 15.00
C ILE A 710 -28.64 6.77 13.70
N LYS A 711 -29.97 6.96 13.63
CA LYS A 711 -30.73 6.78 12.39
C LYS A 711 -30.18 7.69 11.29
N ARG A 712 -29.51 7.11 10.31
CA ARG A 712 -29.00 7.81 9.12
C ARG A 712 -29.86 7.42 7.91
N GLU A 713 -30.07 8.39 7.02
CA GLU A 713 -30.71 8.16 5.73
C GLU A 713 -29.89 7.22 4.83
N TRP A 714 -30.55 6.50 3.93
CA TRP A 714 -29.93 5.52 3.06
C TRP A 714 -28.76 6.06 2.22
N PRO A 715 -28.80 7.27 1.65
CA PRO A 715 -27.65 7.82 0.91
C PRO A 715 -26.39 7.95 1.75
N THR A 716 -26.53 8.37 3.02
CA THR A 716 -25.39 8.48 3.96
C THR A 716 -24.78 7.13 4.31
N LYS A 717 -25.61 6.09 4.45
CA LYS A 717 -25.13 4.72 4.68
C LYS A 717 -24.40 4.17 3.45
N LEU A 718 -24.90 4.45 2.26
CA LEU A 718 -24.29 4.03 1.00
C LEU A 718 -22.91 4.69 0.81
N ASN A 719 -22.80 5.99 1.03
CA ASN A 719 -21.53 6.71 0.95
C ASN A 719 -20.49 6.17 1.95
N LEU A 720 -20.91 5.84 3.17
CA LEU A 720 -20.07 5.21 4.17
C LEU A 720 -19.50 3.85 3.66
N VAL A 721 -20.35 3.01 3.09
CA VAL A 721 -19.93 1.70 2.55
C VAL A 721 -18.99 1.87 1.36
N ILE A 722 -19.27 2.82 0.46
CA ILE A 722 -18.44 3.12 -0.70
C ILE A 722 -17.04 3.60 -0.26
N ALA A 723 -16.97 4.49 0.71
CA ALA A 723 -15.70 5.01 1.22
C ALA A 723 -14.85 3.91 1.88
N ILE A 724 -15.48 3.04 2.69
CA ILE A 724 -14.82 1.85 3.28
C ILE A 724 -14.33 0.92 2.17
N ALA A 725 -15.14 0.66 1.16
CA ALA A 725 -14.78 -0.22 0.04
C ALA A 725 -13.62 0.35 -0.78
N ARG A 726 -13.56 1.67 -1.01
CA ARG A 726 -12.43 2.35 -1.67
C ARG A 726 -11.13 2.21 -0.89
N GLY A 727 -11.18 2.44 0.42
CA GLY A 727 -10.01 2.26 1.29
C GLY A 727 -9.49 0.81 1.28
N LEU A 728 -10.38 -0.18 1.33
CA LEU A 728 -10.01 -1.60 1.24
C LEU A 728 -9.49 -1.97 -0.16
N HIS A 729 -10.13 -1.48 -1.22
CA HIS A 729 -9.67 -1.70 -2.59
C HIS A 729 -8.22 -1.20 -2.76
N PHE A 730 -7.96 0.02 -2.32
CA PHE A 730 -6.62 0.61 -2.36
C PHE A 730 -5.59 -0.24 -1.60
N LEU A 731 -5.91 -0.69 -0.38
CA LEU A 731 -5.01 -1.54 0.42
C LEU A 731 -4.71 -2.88 -0.26
N HIS A 732 -5.69 -3.46 -0.93
CA HIS A 732 -5.60 -4.81 -1.48
C HIS A 732 -5.09 -4.84 -2.93
N HIS A 733 -5.35 -3.78 -3.73
CA HIS A 733 -5.07 -3.78 -5.16
C HIS A 733 -4.08 -2.71 -5.61
N ASP A 734 -4.02 -1.56 -4.92
CA ASP A 734 -3.12 -0.47 -5.29
C ASP A 734 -1.85 -0.44 -4.44
N CYS A 735 -1.87 -1.03 -3.23
CA CYS A 735 -0.68 -1.25 -2.43
C CYS A 735 0.04 -2.52 -2.88
N TYR A 736 1.37 -2.43 -2.99
CA TYR A 736 2.16 -3.60 -3.32
C TYR A 736 3.39 -3.73 -2.40
N PRO A 737 3.58 -4.91 -1.80
CA PRO A 737 2.60 -6.01 -1.64
C PRO A 737 1.30 -5.51 -1.00
N ALA A 738 0.17 -6.20 -1.27
CA ALA A 738 -1.11 -5.84 -0.66
C ALA A 738 -0.99 -5.73 0.87
N ILE A 739 -1.70 -4.78 1.45
CA ILE A 739 -1.73 -4.60 2.90
C ILE A 739 -3.08 -5.11 3.39
N PRO A 740 -3.15 -6.28 4.05
CA PRO A 740 -4.41 -6.73 4.63
C PRO A 740 -4.81 -5.78 5.75
N HIS A 741 -6.09 -5.40 5.81
CA HIS A 741 -6.56 -4.59 6.94
C HIS A 741 -6.37 -5.36 8.26
N GLY A 742 -6.79 -6.61 8.30
CA GLY A 742 -6.53 -7.54 9.40
C GLY A 742 -7.46 -7.38 10.61
N ASP A 743 -8.15 -6.23 10.76
CA ASP A 743 -9.07 -5.98 11.88
C ASP A 743 -10.19 -5.00 11.48
N LEU A 744 -10.98 -5.37 10.46
CA LEU A 744 -12.09 -4.55 9.98
C LEU A 744 -13.30 -4.69 10.91
N ARG A 745 -13.55 -3.65 11.69
CA ARG A 745 -14.71 -3.54 12.59
C ARG A 745 -15.15 -2.08 12.71
N SER A 746 -16.38 -1.86 13.18
CA SER A 746 -16.97 -0.52 13.28
C SER A 746 -16.18 0.45 14.17
N SER A 747 -15.46 -0.04 15.18
CA SER A 747 -14.58 0.78 16.01
C SER A 747 -13.31 1.28 15.26
N ASN A 748 -12.94 0.65 14.15
CA ASN A 748 -11.78 1.00 13.33
C ASN A 748 -12.17 1.78 12.07
N VAL A 749 -13.42 2.23 11.98
CA VAL A 749 -13.89 3.24 11.02
C VAL A 749 -14.10 4.54 11.78
N ILE A 750 -13.25 5.53 11.57
CA ILE A 750 -13.26 6.80 12.31
C ILE A 750 -13.61 7.95 11.37
N PHE A 751 -14.14 9.05 11.93
CA PHE A 751 -14.66 10.16 11.15
C PHE A 751 -13.81 11.43 11.30
N ASP A 752 -13.50 12.07 10.19
CA ASP A 752 -12.83 13.36 10.14
C ASP A 752 -13.77 14.53 10.55
N GLU A 753 -13.28 15.76 10.46
CA GLU A 753 -14.04 16.97 10.77
C GLU A 753 -15.30 17.15 9.91
N ASN A 754 -15.28 16.62 8.68
CA ASN A 754 -16.37 16.68 7.71
C ASN A 754 -17.31 15.47 7.80
N MET A 755 -17.12 14.58 8.78
CA MET A 755 -17.85 13.32 8.91
C MET A 755 -17.56 12.30 7.79
N GLU A 756 -16.44 12.45 7.07
CA GLU A 756 -15.99 11.45 6.10
C GLU A 756 -15.33 10.27 6.82
N PRO A 757 -15.60 9.03 6.37
CA PRO A 757 -15.09 7.84 7.04
C PRO A 757 -13.69 7.46 6.55
N HIS A 758 -12.84 7.08 7.51
CA HIS A 758 -11.47 6.61 7.29
C HIS A 758 -11.23 5.29 8.01
N LEU A 759 -10.56 4.35 7.35
CA LEU A 759 -10.13 3.09 7.96
C LEU A 759 -8.88 3.29 8.79
N ALA A 760 -8.94 2.89 10.05
CA ALA A 760 -7.83 2.89 11.00
C ALA A 760 -7.31 1.46 11.23
N GLU A 761 -6.15 1.33 11.85
CA GLU A 761 -5.58 0.06 12.34
C GLU A 761 -5.21 -0.97 11.25
N PHE A 762 -5.21 -0.59 9.96
CA PHE A 762 -4.84 -1.50 8.88
C PHE A 762 -3.37 -1.96 8.98
N GLY A 763 -3.14 -3.26 8.74
CA GLY A 763 -1.82 -3.88 8.82
C GLY A 763 -1.29 -4.14 10.23
N LEU A 764 -1.91 -3.62 11.31
CA LEU A 764 -1.35 -3.73 12.66
C LEU A 764 -1.43 -5.15 13.23
N ARG A 765 -2.45 -5.92 12.86
CA ARG A 765 -2.54 -7.32 13.27
C ARG A 765 -1.39 -8.15 12.69
N PHE A 766 -0.99 -7.86 11.45
CA PHE A 766 0.18 -8.48 10.84
C PHE A 766 1.48 -8.08 11.55
N LEU A 767 1.59 -6.81 11.97
CA LEU A 767 2.71 -6.33 12.77
C LEU A 767 2.82 -7.08 14.12
N GLN A 768 1.69 -7.38 14.76
CA GLN A 768 1.66 -8.20 15.97
C GLN A 768 2.13 -9.64 15.70
N GLN A 769 1.68 -10.25 14.60
CA GLN A 769 2.12 -11.59 14.18
C GLN A 769 3.63 -11.65 13.92
N ILE A 770 4.21 -10.64 13.28
CA ILE A 770 5.67 -10.51 13.13
C ILE A 770 6.34 -10.48 14.51
N ASN A 771 5.80 -9.75 15.48
CA ASN A 771 6.35 -9.65 16.82
C ASN A 771 6.28 -10.97 17.60
N GLU A 772 5.21 -11.74 17.41
CA GLU A 772 4.99 -13.04 18.05
C GLU A 772 5.75 -14.20 17.35
N GLY A 773 6.30 -13.96 16.17
CA GLY A 773 7.06 -14.96 15.41
C GLY A 773 6.23 -15.92 14.60
N ILE A 774 5.04 -15.51 14.30
CA ILE A 774 4.07 -16.26 13.53
C ILE A 774 4.20 -15.93 12.01
N CYS A 775 4.95 -14.86 11.70
CA CYS A 775 5.26 -14.41 10.33
C CYS A 775 6.77 -14.23 10.14
#